data_6ec04af6e26bb92fa1903ccf7c710aec
#
_entry.id   6ec04af6e26bb92fa1903ccf7c710aec
#
_cell.length_a   1.000
_cell.length_b   1.000
_cell.length_c   1.000
_cell.angle_alpha   90.00
_cell.angle_beta   90.00
_cell.angle_gamma   90.00
#
_symmetry.space_group_name_H-M   'P 1'
#
loop_
_entity.id
_entity.type
_entity.pdbx_description
1 polymer ?
#
loop_
_entity_poly.entity_id
_entity_poly.type
_entity_poly.pdbx_seq_one_letter_code
_entity_poly.pdbx_strand_id
1 'polypeptide(L)'
;MKYPTVSFRWGVRRSHVCAWLLLLLCVGCATPSRTLFVSPVGNDTNPGTQNKPFATLPRAIEQVRELKRSEEPCGPVTVFLRGGTYELREPIIFTPADSGTSNAPVTYASFPGEHAILSGGKRLTVNWRPTPGKPYWQLDVPSARDGKWTFHSLIVNGESRMRARTPNWGEKVLRAEGREPGGDARQALRYYAGDVNPAWRNPTDIDVVLLCSWTPTIHRIKEIVPETRSIRFFSAHSRTVDAWEPHFRYYLSNVFEALDQPGEWYLDRPTGTLYYYPLPGEDLAKAEVVAPVMKSRMIEFAGDPGKGQFIAHLHLRDLSFRYVDGDMDRYNGVYRQGHMFLASALSAHGLRNASFERCEFTQLGEYALELADGCRDVTVRQCHIWDIGAGALQLGVTDLATLKANEPALAVRNLVIDNNCIHRLGTIWHGSYGIVNRFASQTQITHNEIFDTHWDAIGLDARWDWKGEKFSSGNVVAYNHLHHLGLRYHTDAAGVYQFGPLDTHIHHNLIHDTFAYPYICGFAGVYLDEQSRNAVVENNLVYNTDWYAYFQHKGMDNLFRNNIGAFARDGLIWRGGLNAAWTSNYLEACRNIYIASNDVAISQAWQPGLKPPVLHSNLYHTLAQSTPLTFAGKRFAEWQAQGQDANSVIADPGCRNPAAFDFSLRQDAPAIRAIGFAPFDDEIRKAGLTGDPAWRELPRKYTPRTPTATWTSDDLAKLVAFDLDFNLMKDGEAPGVFQSSEQTGAGFAVTSEIAGTHGPKCLK
;
A
#
# COMPACT_ATOMS: atom_id res chain seq x y z
N MET A 1 -11.07 23.77 56.73
CA MET A 1 -12.38 24.46 56.69
C MET A 1 -13.43 23.38 56.61
N LYS A 2 -14.35 23.36 57.60
CA LYS A 2 -15.40 22.33 57.77
C LYS A 2 -16.62 22.72 56.93
N TYR A 3 -17.17 21.81 56.17
CA TYR A 3 -18.47 21.97 55.53
C TYR A 3 -19.58 21.40 56.43
N PRO A 4 -20.74 22.06 56.57
CA PRO A 4 -21.83 21.55 57.38
C PRO A 4 -22.78 20.65 56.59
N THR A 5 -23.15 19.54 57.18
CA THR A 5 -24.21 18.63 56.73
C THR A 5 -25.58 19.17 57.08
N VAL A 6 -26.48 19.24 56.10
CA VAL A 6 -27.90 19.55 56.32
C VAL A 6 -28.71 18.27 56.10
N SER A 7 -29.39 17.83 57.14
CA SER A 7 -30.34 16.72 57.11
C SER A 7 -31.77 17.24 56.92
N PHE A 8 -32.47 16.77 55.89
CA PHE A 8 -33.90 17.00 55.70
C PHE A 8 -34.69 15.76 56.13
N ARG A 9 -35.59 15.93 57.09
CA ARG A 9 -36.63 14.96 57.48
C ARG A 9 -37.86 15.15 56.62
N TRP A 10 -38.36 14.09 55.99
CA TRP A 10 -39.63 14.05 55.27
C TRP A 10 -40.74 13.62 56.23
N GLY A 11 -41.74 14.46 56.38
CA GLY A 11 -43.00 14.14 57.04
C GLY A 11 -44.02 13.60 56.05
N VAL A 12 -44.57 12.43 56.32
CA VAL A 12 -45.58 11.78 55.51
C VAL A 12 -46.95 12.37 55.83
N ARG A 13 -47.60 13.01 54.83
CA ARG A 13 -49.08 13.22 54.87
C ARG A 13 -49.70 12.42 53.73
N ARG A 14 -50.60 11.48 54.10
CA ARG A 14 -51.47 10.75 53.18
C ARG A 14 -52.58 11.67 52.70
N SER A 15 -52.71 11.83 51.37
CA SER A 15 -53.90 12.33 50.70
C SER A 15 -54.13 11.45 49.47
N HIS A 16 -55.23 10.71 49.47
CA HIS A 16 -55.70 9.91 48.33
C HIS A 16 -56.23 10.85 47.26
N VAL A 17 -55.55 10.88 46.08
CA VAL A 17 -56.08 11.39 44.84
C VAL A 17 -55.90 10.31 43.78
N CYS A 18 -57.02 9.74 43.32
CA CYS A 18 -57.07 8.86 42.18
C CYS A 18 -56.65 9.65 40.93
N ALA A 19 -55.40 9.43 40.46
CA ALA A 19 -54.92 9.85 39.17
C ALA A 19 -54.93 8.66 38.23
N TRP A 20 -55.80 8.64 37.30
CA TRP A 20 -55.78 7.75 36.13
C TRP A 20 -54.54 8.06 35.34
N LEU A 21 -53.52 7.23 35.45
CA LEU A 21 -52.36 7.24 34.52
C LEU A 21 -52.81 6.62 33.20
N LEU A 22 -53.08 7.44 32.21
CA LEU A 22 -53.06 7.06 30.83
C LEU A 22 -51.60 6.69 30.47
N LEU A 23 -51.26 5.43 30.56
CA LEU A 23 -50.09 4.89 29.89
C LEU A 23 -50.36 4.99 28.38
N LEU A 24 -49.91 6.04 27.75
CA LEU A 24 -49.70 6.07 26.32
C LEU A 24 -48.56 5.07 26.04
N LEU A 25 -48.90 3.83 25.75
CA LEU A 25 -48.07 2.88 25.06
C LEU A 25 -47.79 3.49 23.68
N CYS A 26 -46.70 4.23 23.57
CA CYS A 26 -46.05 4.45 22.28
C CYS A 26 -45.58 3.08 21.77
N VAL A 27 -46.52 2.30 21.24
CA VAL A 27 -46.15 1.23 20.29
C VAL A 27 -45.60 1.99 19.10
N GLY A 28 -44.29 2.21 19.11
CA GLY A 28 -43.57 2.62 17.92
C GLY A 28 -43.88 1.57 16.84
N CYS A 29 -44.77 1.90 15.92
CA CYS A 29 -44.98 1.07 14.74
C CYS A 29 -43.63 0.98 14.04
N ALA A 30 -42.92 -0.16 14.28
CA ALA A 30 -41.73 -0.48 13.52
C ALA A 30 -42.13 -0.50 12.04
N THR A 31 -41.60 0.44 11.28
CA THR A 31 -41.81 0.47 9.83
C THR A 31 -41.37 -0.85 9.22
N PRO A 32 -42.19 -1.52 8.40
CA PRO A 32 -41.86 -2.85 7.89
C PRO A 32 -40.60 -2.78 7.03
N SER A 33 -39.67 -3.71 7.30
CA SER A 33 -38.49 -3.91 6.44
C SER A 33 -38.91 -4.39 5.06
N ARG A 34 -38.23 -3.94 4.02
CA ARG A 34 -38.46 -4.37 2.63
C ARG A 34 -37.26 -5.20 2.14
N THR A 35 -37.56 -6.28 1.43
CA THR A 35 -36.52 -7.13 0.83
C THR A 35 -36.77 -7.24 -0.67
N LEU A 36 -35.72 -6.97 -1.44
CA LEU A 36 -35.69 -7.09 -2.89
C LEU A 36 -34.66 -8.14 -3.29
N PHE A 37 -34.84 -8.74 -4.46
CA PHE A 37 -33.96 -9.77 -4.97
C PHE A 37 -33.53 -9.47 -6.40
N VAL A 38 -32.24 -9.70 -6.67
CA VAL A 38 -31.61 -9.63 -7.99
C VAL A 38 -31.02 -11.00 -8.30
N SER A 39 -31.10 -11.46 -9.53
CA SER A 39 -30.51 -12.74 -9.97
C SER A 39 -30.02 -12.63 -11.40
N PRO A 40 -28.84 -13.22 -11.76
CA PRO A 40 -28.39 -13.25 -13.16
C PRO A 40 -29.37 -13.90 -14.14
N VAL A 41 -30.30 -14.72 -13.63
CA VAL A 41 -31.37 -15.35 -14.40
C VAL A 41 -32.72 -14.68 -14.18
N GLY A 42 -32.75 -13.50 -13.57
CA GLY A 42 -33.96 -12.70 -13.31
C GLY A 42 -34.47 -11.95 -14.55
N ASN A 43 -35.45 -11.08 -14.32
CA ASN A 43 -35.96 -10.19 -15.36
C ASN A 43 -36.36 -8.84 -14.74
N ASP A 44 -35.94 -7.73 -15.33
CA ASP A 44 -36.15 -6.39 -14.79
C ASP A 44 -37.62 -5.93 -14.85
N THR A 45 -38.49 -6.66 -15.55
CA THR A 45 -39.96 -6.48 -15.51
C THR A 45 -40.61 -7.19 -14.31
N ASN A 46 -39.88 -8.01 -13.57
CA ASN A 46 -40.35 -8.69 -12.37
C ASN A 46 -40.55 -7.69 -11.21
N PRO A 47 -41.31 -8.08 -10.17
CA PRO A 47 -41.51 -7.24 -8.98
C PRO A 47 -40.35 -7.23 -7.99
N GLY A 48 -39.24 -7.95 -8.24
CA GLY A 48 -38.10 -8.04 -7.34
C GLY A 48 -38.29 -8.92 -6.11
N THR A 49 -39.25 -9.83 -6.13
CA THR A 49 -39.44 -10.83 -5.07
C THR A 49 -38.48 -12.03 -5.21
N GLN A 50 -38.32 -12.84 -4.17
CA GLN A 50 -37.42 -13.99 -4.19
C GLN A 50 -37.71 -14.95 -5.36
N ASN A 51 -38.98 -15.18 -5.69
CA ASN A 51 -39.42 -16.08 -6.78
C ASN A 51 -39.46 -15.41 -8.16
N LYS A 52 -39.46 -14.08 -8.18
CA LYS A 52 -39.44 -13.25 -9.40
C LYS A 52 -38.45 -12.08 -9.21
N PRO A 53 -37.12 -12.36 -9.19
CA PRO A 53 -36.09 -11.38 -8.96
C PRO A 53 -35.90 -10.47 -10.19
N PHE A 54 -35.35 -9.29 -9.97
CA PHE A 54 -34.80 -8.45 -11.03
C PHE A 54 -33.60 -9.15 -11.70
N ALA A 55 -33.24 -8.72 -12.91
CA ALA A 55 -32.05 -9.18 -13.59
C ALA A 55 -30.81 -8.36 -13.19
N THR A 56 -31.00 -7.06 -12.95
CA THR A 56 -29.88 -6.13 -12.80
C THR A 56 -29.92 -5.34 -11.50
N LEU A 57 -28.74 -4.99 -11.00
CA LEU A 57 -28.59 -4.13 -9.81
C LEU A 57 -29.11 -2.71 -10.08
N PRO A 58 -28.89 -2.06 -11.26
CA PRO A 58 -29.48 -0.76 -11.58
C PRO A 58 -31.00 -0.73 -11.43
N ARG A 59 -31.72 -1.78 -11.88
CA ARG A 59 -33.19 -1.86 -11.70
C ARG A 59 -33.58 -1.95 -10.22
N ALA A 60 -32.83 -2.69 -9.43
CA ALA A 60 -33.09 -2.77 -7.99
C ALA A 60 -32.85 -1.42 -7.28
N ILE A 61 -31.79 -0.67 -7.65
CA ILE A 61 -31.51 0.67 -7.16
C ILE A 61 -32.68 1.61 -7.48
N GLU A 62 -33.20 1.56 -8.70
CA GLU A 62 -34.36 2.36 -9.07
C GLU A 62 -35.60 2.01 -8.24
N GLN A 63 -35.83 0.70 -8.00
CA GLN A 63 -36.95 0.26 -7.14
C GLN A 63 -36.79 0.75 -5.71
N VAL A 64 -35.58 0.79 -5.16
CA VAL A 64 -35.32 1.38 -3.83
C VAL A 64 -35.67 2.88 -3.84
N ARG A 65 -35.33 3.62 -4.91
CA ARG A 65 -35.72 5.04 -5.06
C ARG A 65 -37.23 5.22 -5.13
N GLU A 66 -37.94 4.33 -5.85
CA GLU A 66 -39.38 4.33 -5.93
C GLU A 66 -40.03 4.08 -4.55
N LEU A 67 -39.60 3.07 -3.82
CA LEU A 67 -40.06 2.74 -2.46
C LEU A 67 -39.90 3.94 -1.50
N LYS A 68 -38.80 4.68 -1.61
CA LYS A 68 -38.52 5.84 -0.75
C LYS A 68 -39.32 7.09 -1.13
N ARG A 69 -39.82 7.18 -2.37
CA ARG A 69 -40.69 8.26 -2.82
C ARG A 69 -42.18 8.01 -2.50
N SER A 70 -42.53 6.78 -2.19
CA SER A 70 -43.91 6.43 -1.83
C SER A 70 -44.32 7.11 -0.52
N GLU A 71 -45.60 7.44 -0.38
CA GLU A 71 -46.16 8.02 0.84
C GLU A 71 -46.17 7.03 2.02
N GLU A 72 -45.99 5.75 1.76
CA GLU A 72 -45.91 4.74 2.81
C GLU A 72 -44.57 4.79 3.54
N PRO A 73 -44.56 4.72 4.88
CA PRO A 73 -43.32 4.68 5.65
C PRO A 73 -42.45 3.50 5.22
N CYS A 74 -41.26 3.77 4.70
CA CYS A 74 -40.30 2.76 4.29
C CYS A 74 -39.31 2.52 5.43
N GLY A 75 -39.31 1.31 5.98
CA GLY A 75 -38.30 0.84 6.94
C GLY A 75 -36.98 0.47 6.24
N PRO A 76 -36.11 -0.30 6.91
CA PRO A 76 -34.87 -0.79 6.31
C PRO A 76 -35.11 -1.54 5.01
N VAL A 77 -34.28 -1.30 3.99
CA VAL A 77 -34.34 -2.00 2.70
C VAL A 77 -33.10 -2.85 2.53
N THR A 78 -33.32 -4.14 2.25
CA THR A 78 -32.23 -5.06 1.89
C THR A 78 -32.44 -5.54 0.45
N VAL A 79 -31.44 -5.37 -0.38
CA VAL A 79 -31.37 -5.91 -1.75
C VAL A 79 -30.42 -7.09 -1.73
N PHE A 80 -30.94 -8.30 -1.86
CA PHE A 80 -30.15 -9.50 -1.98
C PHE A 80 -29.81 -9.84 -3.44
N LEU A 81 -28.54 -9.96 -3.72
CA LEU A 81 -28.03 -10.50 -4.98
C LEU A 81 -27.85 -12.02 -4.83
N ARG A 82 -28.52 -12.78 -5.70
CA ARG A 82 -28.36 -14.25 -5.76
C ARG A 82 -26.98 -14.58 -6.33
N GLY A 83 -26.46 -15.75 -5.98
CA GLY A 83 -25.16 -16.21 -6.45
C GLY A 83 -25.04 -16.22 -7.97
N GLY A 84 -23.86 -15.86 -8.44
CA GLY A 84 -23.50 -15.78 -9.86
C GLY A 84 -22.82 -14.48 -10.25
N THR A 85 -22.51 -14.34 -11.54
CA THR A 85 -21.75 -13.19 -12.07
C THR A 85 -22.69 -12.19 -12.73
N TYR A 86 -22.58 -10.94 -12.30
CA TYR A 86 -23.27 -9.78 -12.85
C TYR A 86 -22.29 -8.97 -13.67
N GLU A 87 -22.31 -9.14 -15.00
CA GLU A 87 -21.44 -8.41 -15.91
C GLU A 87 -21.86 -6.95 -16.01
N LEU A 88 -21.00 -6.03 -15.60
CA LEU A 88 -21.19 -4.60 -15.70
C LEU A 88 -20.55 -4.10 -17.01
N ARG A 89 -21.23 -3.21 -17.72
CA ARG A 89 -20.72 -2.56 -18.93
C ARG A 89 -20.48 -1.06 -18.73
N GLU A 90 -21.11 -0.53 -17.70
CA GLU A 90 -21.03 0.87 -17.30
C GLU A 90 -20.94 0.94 -15.77
N PRO A 91 -20.33 1.96 -15.20
CA PRO A 91 -20.28 2.14 -13.75
C PRO A 91 -21.69 2.27 -13.14
N ILE A 92 -21.88 1.64 -11.98
CA ILE A 92 -23.07 1.85 -11.15
C ILE A 92 -22.85 3.13 -10.35
N ILE A 93 -23.79 4.09 -10.47
CA ILE A 93 -23.70 5.37 -9.80
C ILE A 93 -24.77 5.47 -8.71
N PHE A 94 -24.28 5.54 -7.45
CA PHE A 94 -25.11 5.92 -6.32
C PHE A 94 -25.08 7.43 -6.14
N THR A 95 -26.23 8.01 -5.83
CA THR A 95 -26.42 9.45 -5.66
C THR A 95 -27.04 9.73 -4.28
N PRO A 96 -27.17 10.97 -3.84
CA PRO A 96 -27.88 11.31 -2.60
C PRO A 96 -29.31 10.75 -2.52
N ALA A 97 -29.96 10.52 -3.67
CA ALA A 97 -31.28 9.88 -3.72
C ALA A 97 -31.29 8.43 -3.22
N ASP A 98 -30.14 7.78 -3.16
CA ASP A 98 -29.99 6.40 -2.71
C ASP A 98 -29.78 6.26 -1.20
N SER A 99 -29.61 7.40 -0.49
CA SER A 99 -29.36 7.41 0.94
C SER A 99 -30.45 6.72 1.76
N GLY A 100 -30.06 5.90 2.72
CA GLY A 100 -30.95 5.51 3.81
C GLY A 100 -31.03 6.58 4.91
N THR A 101 -31.54 6.15 6.06
CA THR A 101 -31.51 6.91 7.31
C THR A 101 -31.05 5.98 8.44
N SER A 102 -30.76 6.52 9.61
CA SER A 102 -30.37 5.70 10.76
C SER A 102 -31.40 4.62 11.13
N ASN A 103 -32.69 4.91 10.95
CA ASN A 103 -33.80 3.99 11.23
C ASN A 103 -34.22 3.15 10.03
N ALA A 104 -33.83 3.55 8.83
CA ALA A 104 -34.15 2.87 7.57
C ALA A 104 -32.92 2.84 6.64
N PRO A 105 -31.86 2.12 7.01
CA PRO A 105 -30.67 1.96 6.15
C PRO A 105 -31.00 1.15 4.89
N VAL A 106 -30.16 1.31 3.87
CA VAL A 106 -30.21 0.55 2.63
C VAL A 106 -28.98 -0.37 2.59
N THR A 107 -29.23 -1.68 2.41
CA THR A 107 -28.16 -2.69 2.33
C THR A 107 -28.23 -3.44 1.02
N TYR A 108 -27.11 -3.53 0.33
CA TYR A 108 -26.91 -4.44 -0.81
C TYR A 108 -26.00 -5.58 -0.37
N ALA A 109 -26.47 -6.82 -0.50
CA ALA A 109 -25.73 -7.98 0.02
C ALA A 109 -25.88 -9.20 -0.87
N SER A 110 -24.89 -10.10 -0.85
CA SER A 110 -25.12 -11.46 -1.35
C SER A 110 -26.20 -12.16 -0.52
N PHE A 111 -26.99 -13.00 -1.18
CA PHE A 111 -27.94 -13.84 -0.47
C PHE A 111 -27.16 -14.83 0.45
N PRO A 112 -27.60 -15.04 1.69
CA PRO A 112 -26.88 -15.87 2.65
C PRO A 112 -26.48 -17.25 2.09
N GLY A 113 -25.20 -17.58 2.16
CA GLY A 113 -24.63 -18.83 1.64
C GLY A 113 -24.39 -18.85 0.13
N GLU A 114 -24.68 -17.74 -0.58
CA GLU A 114 -24.39 -17.60 -2.01
C GLU A 114 -23.29 -16.56 -2.25
N HIS A 115 -22.69 -16.57 -3.43
CA HIS A 115 -21.61 -15.69 -3.81
C HIS A 115 -21.98 -14.87 -5.05
N ALA A 116 -22.21 -13.58 -4.87
CA ALA A 116 -22.53 -12.63 -5.94
C ALA A 116 -21.29 -11.86 -6.37
N ILE A 117 -20.95 -11.94 -7.65
CA ILE A 117 -19.78 -11.32 -8.26
C ILE A 117 -20.24 -10.16 -9.17
N LEU A 118 -19.87 -8.94 -8.84
CA LEU A 118 -19.96 -7.79 -9.73
C LEU A 118 -18.69 -7.76 -10.59
N SER A 119 -18.84 -7.95 -11.90
CA SER A 119 -17.73 -8.17 -12.83
C SER A 119 -17.62 -7.04 -13.84
N GLY A 120 -16.45 -6.38 -13.90
CA GLY A 120 -16.09 -5.47 -14.98
C GLY A 120 -15.43 -6.19 -16.17
N GLY A 121 -15.40 -7.51 -16.17
CA GLY A 121 -14.81 -8.34 -17.19
C GLY A 121 -15.83 -9.01 -18.11
N LYS A 122 -15.31 -9.51 -19.22
CA LYS A 122 -16.06 -10.33 -20.18
C LYS A 122 -15.43 -11.70 -20.27
N ARG A 123 -16.25 -12.75 -20.16
CA ARG A 123 -15.81 -14.10 -20.45
C ARG A 123 -15.58 -14.25 -21.95
N LEU A 124 -14.40 -14.76 -22.32
CA LEU A 124 -14.05 -15.04 -23.69
C LEU A 124 -14.65 -16.37 -24.13
N THR A 125 -15.14 -16.41 -25.37
CA THR A 125 -15.47 -17.69 -26.01
C THR A 125 -14.17 -18.33 -26.46
N VAL A 126 -13.80 -19.46 -25.83
CA VAL A 126 -12.50 -20.09 -26.05
C VAL A 126 -12.54 -21.12 -27.17
N ASN A 127 -11.83 -20.83 -28.28
CA ASN A 127 -11.52 -21.77 -29.35
C ASN A 127 -10.00 -21.77 -29.54
N TRP A 128 -9.31 -22.22 -28.50
CA TRP A 128 -7.86 -22.26 -28.49
C TRP A 128 -7.29 -23.16 -29.60
N ARG A 129 -6.28 -22.68 -30.29
CA ARG A 129 -5.54 -23.45 -31.31
C ARG A 129 -4.07 -23.49 -30.89
N PRO A 130 -3.41 -24.67 -30.97
CA PRO A 130 -1.98 -24.75 -30.71
C PRO A 130 -1.22 -23.92 -31.78
N THR A 131 -0.16 -23.25 -31.33
CA THR A 131 0.76 -22.56 -32.27
C THR A 131 1.79 -23.56 -32.75
N PRO A 132 1.92 -23.80 -34.10
CA PRO A 132 2.84 -24.81 -34.62
C PRO A 132 4.28 -24.61 -34.13
N GLY A 133 4.86 -25.65 -33.53
CA GLY A 133 6.26 -25.65 -33.06
C GLY A 133 6.51 -24.75 -31.78
N LYS A 134 5.46 -24.32 -31.12
CA LYS A 134 5.55 -23.47 -29.92
C LYS A 134 4.77 -24.07 -28.75
N PRO A 135 5.14 -23.79 -27.48
CA PRO A 135 4.44 -24.30 -26.32
C PRO A 135 3.17 -23.52 -25.99
N TYR A 136 2.93 -22.37 -26.59
CA TYR A 136 1.78 -21.53 -26.35
C TYR A 136 0.67 -21.73 -27.40
N TRP A 137 -0.54 -21.36 -27.00
CA TRP A 137 -1.78 -21.46 -27.77
C TRP A 137 -2.23 -20.06 -28.21
N GLN A 138 -3.10 -20.01 -29.21
CA GLN A 138 -3.64 -18.76 -29.76
C GLN A 138 -5.17 -18.78 -29.77
N LEU A 139 -5.76 -17.62 -29.54
CA LEU A 139 -7.19 -17.35 -29.53
C LEU A 139 -7.48 -16.06 -30.31
N ASP A 140 -8.46 -16.08 -31.19
CA ASP A 140 -8.85 -14.88 -31.92
C ASP A 140 -9.68 -13.93 -31.04
N VAL A 141 -9.30 -12.66 -31.00
CA VAL A 141 -9.97 -11.55 -30.31
C VAL A 141 -10.19 -10.41 -31.34
N PRO A 142 -11.17 -10.53 -32.23
CA PRO A 142 -11.33 -9.60 -33.37
C PRO A 142 -11.50 -8.13 -32.94
N SER A 143 -12.16 -7.88 -31.80
CA SER A 143 -12.37 -6.53 -31.26
C SER A 143 -11.06 -5.84 -30.84
N ALA A 144 -10.00 -6.60 -30.57
CA ALA A 144 -8.68 -6.05 -30.29
C ALA A 144 -8.02 -5.52 -31.58
N ARG A 145 -8.10 -6.29 -32.69
CA ARG A 145 -7.62 -5.88 -34.01
C ARG A 145 -8.28 -4.58 -34.50
N ASP A 146 -9.56 -4.42 -34.24
CA ASP A 146 -10.33 -3.25 -34.67
C ASP A 146 -10.05 -2.01 -33.78
N GLY A 147 -9.16 -2.13 -32.77
CA GLY A 147 -8.87 -1.06 -31.81
C GLY A 147 -10.03 -0.71 -30.86
N LYS A 148 -11.12 -1.51 -30.91
CA LYS A 148 -12.33 -1.25 -30.08
C LYS A 148 -12.20 -1.74 -28.66
N TRP A 149 -11.28 -2.68 -28.41
CA TRP A 149 -11.08 -3.28 -27.09
C TRP A 149 -9.61 -3.68 -26.90
N THR A 150 -9.01 -3.20 -25.84
CA THR A 150 -7.67 -3.62 -25.39
C THR A 150 -7.73 -3.83 -23.90
N PHE A 151 -6.94 -4.75 -23.38
CA PHE A 151 -6.85 -5.08 -21.98
C PHE A 151 -5.39 -5.36 -21.58
N HIS A 152 -5.08 -5.12 -20.32
CA HIS A 152 -3.75 -5.29 -19.75
C HIS A 152 -3.70 -6.41 -18.72
N SER A 153 -4.84 -7.04 -18.44
CA SER A 153 -4.96 -8.15 -17.51
C SER A 153 -5.68 -9.31 -18.18
N LEU A 154 -5.24 -10.53 -17.92
CA LEU A 154 -5.88 -11.77 -18.36
C LEU A 154 -6.06 -12.68 -17.15
N ILE A 155 -7.25 -13.20 -16.98
CA ILE A 155 -7.60 -14.11 -15.90
C ILE A 155 -7.96 -15.47 -16.50
N VAL A 156 -7.30 -16.52 -16.04
CA VAL A 156 -7.57 -17.90 -16.45
C VAL A 156 -7.85 -18.74 -15.22
N ASN A 157 -9.02 -19.39 -15.19
CA ASN A 157 -9.48 -20.21 -14.07
C ASN A 157 -9.48 -19.45 -12.72
N GLY A 158 -9.88 -18.16 -12.74
CA GLY A 158 -9.94 -17.30 -11.56
C GLY A 158 -8.62 -16.72 -11.09
N GLU A 159 -7.50 -16.97 -11.79
CA GLU A 159 -6.17 -16.51 -11.44
C GLU A 159 -5.62 -15.54 -12.49
N SER A 160 -5.04 -14.42 -12.07
CA SER A 160 -4.34 -13.48 -12.95
C SER A 160 -3.13 -14.13 -13.61
N ARG A 161 -2.97 -13.87 -14.90
CA ARG A 161 -1.83 -14.33 -15.69
C ARG A 161 -0.89 -13.18 -16.01
N MET A 162 0.42 -13.49 -16.08
CA MET A 162 1.44 -12.48 -16.31
C MET A 162 1.54 -12.13 -17.78
N ARG A 163 1.67 -10.87 -18.11
CA ARG A 163 2.04 -10.45 -19.48
C ARG A 163 3.47 -10.89 -19.78
N ALA A 164 3.71 -11.42 -20.96
CA ALA A 164 5.05 -11.84 -21.42
C ALA A 164 6.04 -10.70 -21.18
N ARG A 165 7.13 -10.99 -20.46
CA ARG A 165 8.08 -9.98 -20.00
C ARG A 165 9.53 -10.46 -20.06
N THR A 166 10.45 -9.49 -20.14
CA THR A 166 11.87 -9.77 -20.02
C THR A 166 12.56 -8.77 -19.09
N PRO A 167 13.35 -9.23 -18.09
CA PRO A 167 13.53 -10.62 -17.65
C PRO A 167 12.28 -11.21 -16.99
N ASN A 168 12.23 -12.51 -16.86
CA ASN A 168 11.15 -13.23 -16.20
C ASN A 168 11.02 -12.85 -14.71
N TRP A 169 9.84 -13.10 -14.14
CA TRP A 169 9.63 -12.90 -12.71
C TRP A 169 10.62 -13.70 -11.87
N GLY A 170 11.18 -13.07 -10.85
CA GLY A 170 12.19 -13.67 -9.97
C GLY A 170 13.62 -13.54 -10.47
N GLU A 171 13.84 -13.25 -11.74
CA GLU A 171 15.16 -12.98 -12.30
C GLU A 171 15.65 -11.56 -11.98
N LYS A 172 16.96 -11.32 -12.19
CA LYS A 172 17.55 -9.98 -12.07
C LYS A 172 16.97 -9.07 -13.15
N VAL A 173 16.37 -7.97 -12.77
CA VAL A 173 15.87 -6.96 -13.71
C VAL A 173 17.02 -6.32 -14.48
N LEU A 174 16.75 -5.79 -15.69
CA LEU A 174 17.74 -5.12 -16.53
C LEU A 174 18.23 -3.82 -15.86
N ARG A 175 19.41 -3.37 -16.33
CA ARG A 175 19.95 -2.06 -15.97
C ARG A 175 20.17 -1.22 -17.22
N ALA A 176 19.92 0.07 -17.09
CA ALA A 176 20.24 1.00 -18.16
C ALA A 176 21.76 1.28 -18.18
N GLU A 177 22.34 1.34 -19.39
CA GLU A 177 23.72 1.80 -19.57
C GLU A 177 23.85 3.29 -19.24
N GLY A 178 22.75 4.05 -19.38
CA GLY A 178 22.70 5.47 -19.08
C GLY A 178 21.62 6.22 -19.85
N ARG A 179 21.92 7.48 -20.17
CA ARG A 179 21.08 8.34 -21.00
C ARG A 179 21.39 8.15 -22.49
N GLU A 180 20.41 8.43 -23.34
CA GLU A 180 20.66 8.54 -24.78
C GLU A 180 21.61 9.72 -25.08
N PRO A 181 22.73 9.51 -25.80
CA PRO A 181 23.61 10.60 -26.20
C PRO A 181 22.88 11.65 -27.05
N GLY A 182 22.87 12.92 -26.62
CA GLY A 182 22.19 14.01 -27.31
C GLY A 182 20.67 13.98 -27.27
N GLY A 183 20.06 13.01 -26.59
CA GLY A 183 18.60 12.87 -26.44
C GLY A 183 18.04 13.62 -25.22
N ASP A 184 16.71 13.63 -25.10
CA ASP A 184 16.06 14.14 -23.88
C ASP A 184 16.25 13.12 -22.74
N ALA A 185 16.95 13.55 -21.71
CA ALA A 185 17.25 12.76 -20.51
C ALA A 185 16.00 12.28 -19.72
N ARG A 186 14.82 12.74 -20.07
CA ARG A 186 13.54 12.34 -19.49
C ARG A 186 12.70 11.43 -20.37
N GLN A 187 13.09 11.27 -21.66
CA GLN A 187 12.30 10.53 -22.64
C GLN A 187 13.04 9.35 -23.27
N ALA A 188 14.25 9.07 -22.84
CA ALA A 188 15.01 7.97 -23.39
C ALA A 188 15.94 7.34 -22.37
N LEU A 189 16.21 6.06 -22.53
CA LEU A 189 17.27 5.32 -21.88
C LEU A 189 18.18 4.66 -22.90
N ARG A 190 19.43 4.44 -22.53
CA ARG A 190 20.39 3.61 -23.27
C ARG A 190 20.50 2.25 -22.60
N TYR A 191 20.36 1.18 -23.39
CA TYR A 191 20.40 -0.20 -22.89
C TYR A 191 21.75 -0.87 -23.20
N TYR A 192 22.14 -1.88 -22.41
CA TYR A 192 23.32 -2.69 -22.71
C TYR A 192 23.10 -3.59 -23.91
N ALA A 193 24.17 -3.84 -24.66
CA ALA A 193 24.10 -4.71 -25.84
C ALA A 193 23.57 -6.10 -25.48
N GLY A 194 22.54 -6.55 -26.19
CA GLY A 194 21.89 -7.84 -25.95
C GLY A 194 20.60 -7.78 -25.13
N ASP A 195 20.33 -6.70 -24.39
CA ASP A 195 19.13 -6.58 -23.54
C ASP A 195 17.85 -6.35 -24.38
N VAL A 196 17.98 -5.71 -25.54
CA VAL A 196 16.86 -5.32 -26.39
C VAL A 196 17.13 -5.70 -27.83
N ASN A 197 16.16 -6.34 -28.47
CA ASN A 197 16.22 -6.66 -29.88
C ASN A 197 15.34 -5.66 -30.70
N PRO A 198 15.94 -4.83 -31.58
CA PRO A 198 15.17 -3.87 -32.36
C PRO A 198 14.15 -4.50 -33.31
N ALA A 199 14.26 -5.80 -33.56
CA ALA A 199 13.34 -6.55 -34.42
C ALA A 199 12.15 -7.16 -33.66
N TRP A 200 11.95 -6.86 -32.39
CA TRP A 200 10.79 -7.31 -31.63
C TRP A 200 9.49 -6.87 -32.27
N ARG A 201 8.48 -7.74 -32.17
CA ARG A 201 7.15 -7.50 -32.73
C ARG A 201 6.47 -6.36 -31.97
N ASN A 202 5.80 -5.47 -32.73
CA ASN A 202 4.97 -4.37 -32.18
C ASN A 202 5.68 -3.57 -31.07
N PRO A 203 6.86 -2.98 -31.30
CA PRO A 203 7.64 -2.34 -30.24
C PRO A 203 6.89 -1.20 -29.55
N THR A 204 5.96 -0.54 -30.26
CA THR A 204 5.11 0.52 -29.67
C THR A 204 4.02 0.00 -28.71
N ASP A 205 3.87 -1.31 -28.58
CA ASP A 205 2.98 -1.96 -27.61
C ASP A 205 3.72 -2.44 -26.36
N ILE A 206 5.04 -2.34 -26.36
CA ILE A 206 5.89 -2.72 -25.22
C ILE A 206 5.91 -1.61 -24.19
N ASP A 207 5.75 -1.99 -22.93
CA ASP A 207 5.88 -1.11 -21.78
C ASP A 207 7.26 -1.27 -21.15
N VAL A 208 7.93 -0.15 -20.90
CA VAL A 208 9.15 -0.06 -20.12
C VAL A 208 8.77 0.32 -18.70
N VAL A 209 9.02 -0.56 -17.74
CA VAL A 209 8.78 -0.30 -16.33
C VAL A 209 10.10 0.11 -15.69
N LEU A 210 10.23 1.40 -15.40
CA LEU A 210 11.39 1.97 -14.71
C LEU A 210 11.22 1.79 -13.20
N LEU A 211 12.26 1.29 -12.53
CA LEU A 211 12.29 1.03 -11.10
C LEU A 211 13.24 2.00 -10.38
N CYS A 212 13.07 3.29 -10.62
CA CYS A 212 13.94 4.33 -10.10
C CYS A 212 13.67 4.60 -8.61
N SER A 213 14.43 3.99 -7.70
CA SER A 213 14.35 4.18 -6.25
C SER A 213 12.90 4.08 -5.72
N TRP A 214 12.28 5.18 -5.25
CA TRP A 214 10.88 5.26 -4.81
C TRP A 214 9.93 5.80 -5.89
N THR A 215 10.40 5.89 -7.15
CA THR A 215 9.69 6.58 -8.24
C THR A 215 9.46 5.71 -9.46
N PRO A 216 8.83 4.52 -9.30
CA PRO A 216 8.57 3.67 -10.45
C PRO A 216 7.61 4.33 -11.42
N THR A 217 7.85 4.14 -12.72
CA THR A 217 7.00 4.65 -13.80
C THR A 217 6.86 3.61 -14.90
N ILE A 218 5.77 3.68 -15.64
CA ILE A 218 5.52 2.84 -16.82
C ILE A 218 5.50 3.75 -18.04
N HIS A 219 6.33 3.45 -19.02
CA HIS A 219 6.45 4.21 -20.27
C HIS A 219 6.20 3.31 -21.47
N ARG A 220 5.42 3.76 -22.44
CA ARG A 220 5.25 3.10 -23.71
C ARG A 220 6.42 3.42 -24.64
N ILE A 221 6.99 2.42 -25.29
CA ILE A 221 8.05 2.61 -26.30
C ILE A 221 7.48 3.39 -27.48
N LYS A 222 8.15 4.48 -27.83
CA LYS A 222 7.93 5.22 -29.07
C LYS A 222 8.79 4.66 -30.19
N GLU A 223 10.06 4.39 -29.90
CA GLU A 223 11.05 3.97 -30.85
C GLU A 223 12.21 3.24 -30.17
N ILE A 224 12.75 2.21 -30.82
CA ILE A 224 14.03 1.59 -30.47
C ILE A 224 15.04 2.08 -31.50
N VAL A 225 16.15 2.69 -31.04
CA VAL A 225 17.21 3.26 -31.92
C VAL A 225 18.45 2.39 -31.80
N PRO A 226 18.70 1.49 -32.75
CA PRO A 226 19.81 0.53 -32.69
C PRO A 226 21.20 1.20 -32.67
N GLU A 227 21.35 2.32 -33.41
CA GLU A 227 22.63 3.02 -33.54
C GLU A 227 23.18 3.58 -32.23
N THR A 228 22.30 4.04 -31.38
CA THR A 228 22.63 4.54 -30.04
C THR A 228 22.31 3.55 -28.93
N ARG A 229 21.72 2.40 -29.26
CA ARG A 229 21.18 1.43 -28.32
C ARG A 229 20.20 2.09 -27.33
N SER A 230 19.29 2.89 -27.85
CA SER A 230 18.35 3.66 -27.02
C SER A 230 16.92 3.22 -27.21
N ILE A 231 16.14 3.31 -26.13
CA ILE A 231 14.67 3.23 -26.14
C ILE A 231 14.16 4.63 -25.88
N ARG A 232 13.37 5.18 -26.79
CA ARG A 232 12.66 6.45 -26.64
C ARG A 232 11.22 6.21 -26.26
N PHE A 233 10.68 7.04 -25.36
CA PHE A 233 9.32 6.94 -24.83
C PHE A 233 8.38 7.94 -25.46
N PHE A 234 7.07 7.63 -25.49
CA PHE A 234 6.04 8.61 -25.85
C PHE A 234 5.91 9.71 -24.79
N SER A 235 6.08 9.38 -23.53
CA SER A 235 5.92 10.29 -22.39
C SER A 235 7.25 10.62 -21.72
N ALA A 236 7.38 11.84 -21.22
CA ALA A 236 8.54 12.22 -20.43
C ALA A 236 8.39 11.76 -18.96
N HIS A 237 9.47 11.26 -18.39
CA HIS A 237 9.58 11.10 -16.95
C HIS A 237 9.59 12.48 -16.27
N SER A 238 9.10 12.59 -15.05
CA SER A 238 9.04 13.86 -14.31
C SER A 238 10.42 14.46 -14.02
N ARG A 239 11.44 13.62 -13.93
CA ARG A 239 12.86 13.96 -13.75
C ARG A 239 13.70 13.30 -14.84
N THR A 240 15.01 13.46 -14.81
CA THR A 240 15.89 12.62 -15.64
C THR A 240 15.75 11.17 -15.23
N VAL A 241 15.81 10.24 -16.17
CA VAL A 241 15.57 8.81 -15.93
C VAL A 241 16.53 8.19 -14.90
N ASP A 242 17.69 8.80 -14.70
CA ASP A 242 18.75 8.39 -13.78
C ASP A 242 18.87 9.25 -12.52
N ALA A 243 17.86 10.10 -12.22
CA ALA A 243 17.92 11.12 -11.17
C ALA A 243 18.30 10.58 -9.78
N TRP A 244 17.89 9.37 -9.47
CA TRP A 244 18.07 8.78 -8.14
C TRP A 244 18.95 7.54 -8.13
N GLU A 245 19.08 6.87 -9.26
CA GLU A 245 19.82 5.63 -9.41
C GLU A 245 20.56 5.64 -10.74
N PRO A 246 21.89 5.89 -10.76
CA PRO A 246 22.68 5.67 -11.96
C PRO A 246 22.59 4.22 -12.39
N HIS A 247 22.62 3.94 -13.69
CA HIS A 247 22.37 2.60 -14.22
C HIS A 247 21.07 1.99 -13.66
N PHE A 248 20.03 2.81 -13.63
CA PHE A 248 18.74 2.47 -13.02
C PHE A 248 18.15 1.20 -13.58
N ARG A 249 17.30 0.58 -12.77
CA ARG A 249 16.71 -0.72 -13.08
C ARG A 249 15.45 -0.57 -13.91
N TYR A 250 15.23 -1.49 -14.82
CA TYR A 250 14.00 -1.57 -15.61
C TYR A 250 13.71 -3.00 -16.02
N TYR A 251 12.52 -3.24 -16.49
CA TYR A 251 12.14 -4.42 -17.24
C TYR A 251 11.16 -4.05 -18.35
N LEU A 252 10.98 -4.96 -19.31
CA LEU A 252 10.08 -4.77 -20.43
C LEU A 252 8.90 -5.73 -20.32
N SER A 253 7.69 -5.24 -20.52
CA SER A 253 6.45 -6.01 -20.43
C SER A 253 5.68 -5.93 -21.75
N ASN A 254 4.90 -6.96 -22.07
CA ASN A 254 4.23 -7.15 -23.33
C ASN A 254 5.21 -7.32 -24.52
N VAL A 255 6.20 -8.17 -24.33
CA VAL A 255 7.18 -8.55 -25.37
C VAL A 255 6.81 -9.93 -25.91
N PHE A 256 6.43 -10.03 -27.19
CA PHE A 256 6.01 -11.32 -27.77
C PHE A 256 7.11 -12.39 -27.72
N GLU A 257 8.34 -11.98 -28.00
CA GLU A 257 9.48 -12.88 -28.03
C GLU A 257 9.92 -13.39 -26.65
N ALA A 258 9.40 -12.76 -25.59
CA ALA A 258 9.56 -13.17 -24.20
C ALA A 258 8.35 -14.00 -23.66
N LEU A 259 7.52 -14.54 -24.55
CA LEU A 259 6.46 -15.50 -24.19
C LEU A 259 7.08 -16.88 -24.06
N ASP A 260 7.81 -17.13 -22.97
CA ASP A 260 8.66 -18.29 -22.80
C ASP A 260 8.43 -19.06 -21.48
N GLN A 261 7.58 -18.54 -20.56
CA GLN A 261 7.24 -19.19 -19.31
C GLN A 261 5.76 -19.59 -19.25
N PRO A 262 5.43 -20.75 -18.62
CA PRO A 262 4.05 -21.12 -18.33
C PRO A 262 3.31 -20.04 -17.51
N GLY A 263 2.10 -19.71 -17.90
CA GLY A 263 1.27 -18.67 -17.29
C GLY A 263 1.44 -17.29 -17.91
N GLU A 264 2.32 -17.14 -18.89
CA GLU A 264 2.46 -15.87 -19.63
C GLU A 264 1.50 -15.75 -20.78
N TRP A 265 1.14 -14.50 -21.13
CA TRP A 265 0.29 -14.18 -22.26
C TRP A 265 0.74 -12.91 -22.99
N TYR A 266 0.33 -12.82 -24.24
CA TYR A 266 0.57 -11.67 -25.10
C TYR A 266 -0.64 -11.40 -26.01
N LEU A 267 -1.08 -10.14 -26.09
CA LEU A 267 -2.11 -9.70 -27.02
C LEU A 267 -1.48 -9.01 -28.22
N ASP A 268 -1.48 -9.67 -29.39
CA ASP A 268 -1.10 -9.07 -30.65
C ASP A 268 -2.27 -8.22 -31.18
N ARG A 269 -2.26 -6.93 -30.85
CA ARG A 269 -3.35 -6.01 -31.22
C ARG A 269 -3.54 -5.90 -32.75
N PRO A 270 -2.47 -5.75 -33.58
CA PRO A 270 -2.62 -5.66 -35.05
C PRO A 270 -3.32 -6.85 -35.66
N THR A 271 -3.10 -8.05 -35.15
CA THR A 271 -3.76 -9.27 -35.67
C THR A 271 -5.03 -9.62 -34.95
N GLY A 272 -5.22 -9.10 -33.73
CA GLY A 272 -6.29 -9.48 -32.82
C GLY A 272 -6.12 -10.91 -32.27
N THR A 273 -4.88 -11.35 -32.08
CA THR A 273 -4.57 -12.69 -31.60
C THR A 273 -4.06 -12.63 -30.15
N LEU A 274 -4.73 -13.33 -29.24
CA LEU A 274 -4.28 -13.56 -27.88
C LEU A 274 -3.45 -14.86 -27.87
N TYR A 275 -2.21 -14.76 -27.43
CA TYR A 275 -1.33 -15.91 -27.18
C TYR A 275 -1.25 -16.17 -25.68
N TYR A 276 -1.30 -17.44 -25.29
CA TYR A 276 -1.18 -17.87 -23.92
C TYR A 276 -0.37 -19.16 -23.80
N TYR A 277 0.61 -19.15 -22.89
CA TYR A 277 1.39 -20.35 -22.54
C TYR A 277 0.73 -20.98 -21.28
N PRO A 278 0.00 -22.12 -21.44
CA PRO A 278 -0.75 -22.68 -20.32
C PRO A 278 0.16 -23.18 -19.21
N LEU A 279 -0.37 -23.14 -17.99
CA LEU A 279 0.28 -23.79 -16.85
C LEU A 279 0.30 -25.30 -17.03
N PRO A 280 1.28 -26.03 -16.42
CA PRO A 280 1.28 -27.48 -16.45
C PRO A 280 -0.02 -28.10 -15.94
N GLY A 281 -0.65 -28.95 -16.77
CA GLY A 281 -1.91 -29.62 -16.44
C GLY A 281 -3.18 -28.79 -16.68
N GLU A 282 -3.08 -27.56 -17.20
CA GLU A 282 -4.23 -26.70 -17.48
C GLU A 282 -4.93 -27.16 -18.79
N ASP A 283 -6.22 -27.48 -18.68
CA ASP A 283 -7.08 -27.89 -19.81
C ASP A 283 -7.76 -26.66 -20.44
N LEU A 284 -7.19 -26.12 -21.50
CA LEU A 284 -7.69 -24.93 -22.17
C LEU A 284 -9.09 -25.10 -22.81
N ALA A 285 -9.52 -26.32 -23.06
CA ALA A 285 -10.87 -26.56 -23.58
C ALA A 285 -11.96 -26.32 -22.52
N LYS A 286 -11.59 -26.41 -21.24
CA LYS A 286 -12.46 -26.18 -20.08
C LYS A 286 -12.15 -24.88 -19.34
N ALA A 287 -11.04 -24.23 -19.66
CA ALA A 287 -10.58 -23.06 -18.95
C ALA A 287 -11.59 -21.92 -19.05
N GLU A 288 -11.91 -21.31 -17.91
CA GLU A 288 -12.60 -20.04 -17.88
C GLU A 288 -11.58 -18.93 -18.14
N VAL A 289 -11.80 -18.13 -19.19
CA VAL A 289 -10.93 -17.04 -19.54
C VAL A 289 -11.72 -15.73 -19.49
N VAL A 290 -11.27 -14.79 -18.69
CA VAL A 290 -11.90 -13.48 -18.51
C VAL A 290 -10.88 -12.39 -18.83
N ALA A 291 -11.32 -11.38 -19.59
CA ALA A 291 -10.56 -10.16 -19.80
C ALA A 291 -11.42 -8.94 -19.44
N PRO A 292 -10.83 -7.91 -18.80
CA PRO A 292 -11.56 -6.72 -18.41
C PRO A 292 -12.13 -5.96 -19.62
N VAL A 293 -13.34 -5.40 -19.47
CA VAL A 293 -13.95 -4.45 -20.41
C VAL A 293 -14.15 -3.09 -19.78
N MET A 294 -14.25 -3.02 -18.46
CA MET A 294 -14.29 -1.78 -17.71
C MET A 294 -12.88 -1.34 -17.38
N LYS A 295 -12.66 -0.02 -17.42
CA LYS A 295 -11.40 0.62 -17.00
C LYS A 295 -11.65 1.52 -15.80
N SER A 296 -10.74 1.48 -14.85
CA SER A 296 -10.65 2.35 -13.67
C SER A 296 -11.82 2.26 -12.68
N ARG A 297 -13.07 2.42 -13.08
CA ARG A 297 -14.21 2.49 -12.16
C ARG A 297 -15.33 1.52 -12.51
N MET A 298 -15.89 0.87 -11.49
CA MET A 298 -17.10 0.04 -11.62
C MET A 298 -18.25 0.52 -10.73
N ILE A 299 -17.95 1.20 -9.61
CA ILE A 299 -18.98 1.81 -8.75
C ILE A 299 -18.51 3.21 -8.35
N GLU A 300 -19.44 4.16 -8.39
CA GLU A 300 -19.24 5.52 -7.94
C GLU A 300 -20.33 5.94 -6.95
N PHE A 301 -19.91 6.43 -5.78
CA PHE A 301 -20.77 7.10 -4.84
C PHE A 301 -20.61 8.61 -5.08
N ALA A 302 -21.50 9.16 -5.90
CA ALA A 302 -21.42 10.52 -6.42
C ALA A 302 -22.15 11.53 -5.52
N GLY A 303 -21.66 11.70 -4.28
CA GLY A 303 -22.05 12.83 -3.45
C GLY A 303 -21.33 14.10 -3.92
N ASP A 304 -21.90 15.26 -3.58
CA ASP A 304 -21.29 16.57 -3.79
C ASP A 304 -21.20 17.31 -2.45
N PRO A 305 -20.12 17.06 -1.68
CA PRO A 305 -19.95 17.68 -0.36
C PRO A 305 -19.92 19.21 -0.42
N GLY A 306 -19.39 19.79 -1.52
CA GLY A 306 -19.34 21.24 -1.73
C GLY A 306 -20.74 21.86 -1.81
N LYS A 307 -21.75 21.11 -2.26
CA LYS A 307 -23.14 21.51 -2.28
C LYS A 307 -23.94 20.95 -1.09
N GLY A 308 -23.31 20.31 -0.13
CA GLY A 308 -24.00 19.68 1.00
C GLY A 308 -24.78 18.42 0.62
N GLN A 309 -24.48 17.80 -0.50
CA GLN A 309 -25.18 16.62 -1.01
C GLN A 309 -24.38 15.35 -0.64
N PHE A 310 -24.91 14.58 0.29
CA PHE A 310 -24.25 13.39 0.82
C PHE A 310 -25.05 12.13 0.54
N ILE A 311 -24.35 11.00 0.44
CA ILE A 311 -24.93 9.66 0.42
C ILE A 311 -24.75 9.08 1.82
N ALA A 312 -25.82 8.63 2.47
CA ALA A 312 -25.75 8.19 3.85
C ALA A 312 -26.51 6.88 4.10
N HIS A 313 -26.08 6.15 5.13
CA HIS A 313 -26.71 4.91 5.60
C HIS A 313 -26.90 3.88 4.48
N LEU A 314 -25.85 3.71 3.68
CA LEU A 314 -25.78 2.73 2.60
C LEU A 314 -24.68 1.72 2.92
N HIS A 315 -25.03 0.43 2.87
CA HIS A 315 -24.14 -0.66 3.29
C HIS A 315 -23.96 -1.68 2.17
N LEU A 316 -22.72 -2.12 1.95
CA LEU A 316 -22.39 -3.19 1.02
C LEU A 316 -21.83 -4.37 1.83
N ARG A 317 -22.36 -5.57 1.60
CA ARG A 317 -22.01 -6.72 2.41
C ARG A 317 -21.93 -8.03 1.62
N ASP A 318 -20.89 -8.81 1.88
CA ASP A 318 -20.70 -10.16 1.31
C ASP A 318 -20.66 -10.17 -0.24
N LEU A 319 -20.27 -9.05 -0.88
CA LEU A 319 -20.18 -8.89 -2.34
C LEU A 319 -18.74 -9.04 -2.83
N SER A 320 -18.57 -9.57 -4.04
CA SER A 320 -17.26 -9.65 -4.71
C SER A 320 -17.21 -8.69 -5.89
N PHE A 321 -16.12 -7.88 -5.98
CA PHE A 321 -15.84 -6.91 -7.03
C PHE A 321 -14.61 -7.33 -7.80
N ARG A 322 -14.75 -7.59 -9.12
CA ARG A 322 -13.68 -8.20 -9.91
C ARG A 322 -13.55 -7.65 -11.31
N TYR A 323 -12.35 -7.84 -11.90
CA TYR A 323 -12.07 -7.74 -13.34
C TYR A 323 -12.24 -6.33 -13.90
N VAL A 324 -11.60 -5.35 -13.30
CA VAL A 324 -11.48 -3.99 -13.82
C VAL A 324 -10.05 -3.76 -14.27
N ASP A 325 -9.83 -3.25 -15.47
CA ASP A 325 -8.50 -2.95 -15.99
C ASP A 325 -7.95 -1.63 -15.45
N GLY A 326 -6.62 -1.51 -15.42
CA GLY A 326 -5.95 -0.23 -15.22
C GLY A 326 -5.87 0.58 -16.52
N ASP A 327 -6.00 1.90 -16.43
CA ASP A 327 -5.86 2.78 -17.60
C ASP A 327 -4.39 3.17 -17.83
N MET A 328 -3.59 2.20 -18.31
CA MET A 328 -2.15 2.40 -18.53
C MET A 328 -1.85 3.49 -19.57
N ASP A 329 -2.75 3.72 -20.52
CA ASP A 329 -2.58 4.76 -21.52
C ASP A 329 -2.72 6.17 -20.91
N ARG A 330 -3.68 6.35 -19.99
CA ARG A 330 -3.90 7.59 -19.26
C ARG A 330 -2.73 7.97 -18.36
N TYR A 331 -2.11 6.98 -17.75
CA TYR A 331 -1.07 7.19 -16.74
C TYR A 331 0.35 6.93 -17.27
N ASN A 332 0.53 6.87 -18.58
CA ASN A 332 1.82 6.65 -19.22
C ASN A 332 2.84 7.74 -18.82
N GLY A 333 3.94 7.34 -18.17
CA GLY A 333 5.00 8.24 -17.69
C GLY A 333 4.63 9.12 -16.50
N VAL A 334 3.42 9.00 -15.95
CA VAL A 334 3.01 9.76 -14.78
C VAL A 334 3.70 9.20 -13.54
N TYR A 335 4.35 10.09 -12.82
CA TYR A 335 4.98 9.80 -11.54
C TYR A 335 4.36 10.59 -10.42
N ARG A 336 4.04 9.92 -9.34
CA ARG A 336 3.84 10.47 -7.98
C ARG A 336 4.12 9.36 -6.98
N GLN A 337 4.72 9.72 -5.86
CA GLN A 337 4.91 8.82 -4.74
C GLN A 337 3.60 8.11 -4.38
N GLY A 338 3.68 6.81 -4.10
CA GLY A 338 2.51 6.00 -3.74
C GLY A 338 1.49 5.77 -4.86
N HIS A 339 1.74 6.23 -6.09
CA HIS A 339 0.77 6.20 -7.18
C HIS A 339 -0.63 6.72 -6.76
N MET A 340 -0.67 7.70 -5.85
CA MET A 340 -1.91 8.23 -5.26
C MET A 340 -2.82 8.98 -6.24
N PHE A 341 -2.40 9.12 -7.49
CA PHE A 341 -3.17 9.74 -8.58
C PHE A 341 -4.03 8.74 -9.36
N LEU A 342 -3.80 7.45 -9.14
CA LEU A 342 -4.58 6.41 -9.80
C LEU A 342 -6.03 6.44 -9.33
N ALA A 343 -6.95 6.04 -10.20
CA ALA A 343 -8.34 5.85 -9.83
C ALA A 343 -8.52 4.62 -8.93
N SER A 344 -9.73 4.42 -8.48
CA SER A 344 -10.13 3.23 -7.73
C SER A 344 -11.35 2.58 -8.35
N ALA A 345 -11.42 1.26 -8.31
CA ALA A 345 -12.55 0.51 -8.87
C ALA A 345 -13.88 0.92 -8.20
N LEU A 346 -13.85 1.19 -6.90
CA LEU A 346 -14.94 1.84 -6.18
C LEU A 346 -14.46 3.21 -5.68
N SER A 347 -15.17 4.28 -6.03
CA SER A 347 -14.83 5.65 -5.62
C SER A 347 -15.99 6.29 -4.88
N ALA A 348 -15.72 6.90 -3.72
CA ALA A 348 -16.74 7.53 -2.89
C ALA A 348 -16.39 8.99 -2.58
N HIS A 349 -17.33 9.88 -2.87
CA HIS A 349 -17.35 11.27 -2.44
C HIS A 349 -18.61 11.51 -1.61
N GLY A 350 -18.47 12.18 -0.47
CA GLY A 350 -19.60 12.52 0.40
C GLY A 350 -20.36 11.32 0.98
N LEU A 351 -19.73 10.16 1.08
CA LEU A 351 -20.33 8.96 1.67
C LEU A 351 -20.26 9.04 3.21
N ARG A 352 -21.38 8.82 3.89
CA ARG A 352 -21.48 8.97 5.35
C ARG A 352 -22.26 7.83 6.01
N ASN A 353 -21.87 7.46 7.24
CA ASN A 353 -22.55 6.40 8.00
C ASN A 353 -22.77 5.13 7.16
N ALA A 354 -21.71 4.67 6.54
CA ALA A 354 -21.74 3.59 5.54
C ALA A 354 -20.75 2.47 5.90
N SER A 355 -20.93 1.31 5.32
CA SER A 355 -19.99 0.22 5.53
C SER A 355 -19.78 -0.65 4.30
N PHE A 356 -18.57 -1.20 4.21
CA PHE A 356 -18.17 -2.30 3.35
C PHE A 356 -17.75 -3.45 4.26
N GLU A 357 -18.56 -4.50 4.34
CA GLU A 357 -18.34 -5.59 5.28
C GLU A 357 -18.26 -6.94 4.60
N ARG A 358 -17.23 -7.71 4.88
CA ARG A 358 -16.98 -9.04 4.31
C ARG A 358 -17.06 -9.07 2.77
N CYS A 359 -16.68 -7.94 2.16
CA CYS A 359 -16.57 -7.84 0.72
C CYS A 359 -15.24 -8.39 0.23
N GLU A 360 -15.23 -8.87 -1.00
CA GLU A 360 -14.01 -9.25 -1.70
C GLU A 360 -13.72 -8.28 -2.83
N PHE A 361 -12.46 -7.85 -2.93
CA PHE A 361 -11.94 -7.03 -4.01
C PHE A 361 -10.75 -7.74 -4.61
N THR A 362 -10.83 -8.12 -5.87
CA THR A 362 -9.73 -8.84 -6.51
C THR A 362 -9.65 -8.57 -8.00
N GLN A 363 -8.43 -8.69 -8.56
CA GLN A 363 -8.18 -8.54 -9.99
C GLN A 363 -8.67 -7.19 -10.53
N LEU A 364 -8.31 -6.14 -9.80
CA LEU A 364 -8.57 -4.74 -10.13
C LEU A 364 -7.26 -4.07 -10.52
N GLY A 365 -7.22 -3.43 -11.68
CA GLY A 365 -5.99 -2.91 -12.28
C GLY A 365 -5.40 -1.67 -11.62
N GLU A 366 -6.18 -0.96 -10.80
CA GLU A 366 -5.79 0.23 -10.03
C GLU A 366 -6.11 0.01 -8.53
N TYR A 367 -6.38 1.06 -7.74
CA TYR A 367 -6.79 0.88 -6.34
C TYR A 367 -8.18 0.22 -6.21
N ALA A 368 -8.41 -0.52 -5.13
CA ALA A 368 -9.69 -1.19 -4.95
C ALA A 368 -10.80 -0.22 -4.52
N LEU A 369 -10.57 0.59 -3.48
CA LEU A 369 -11.58 1.50 -2.92
C LEU A 369 -10.96 2.85 -2.53
N GLU A 370 -11.64 3.94 -2.89
CA GLU A 370 -11.33 5.30 -2.46
C GLU A 370 -12.46 5.87 -1.60
N LEU A 371 -12.10 6.41 -0.42
CA LEU A 371 -12.97 7.19 0.45
C LEU A 371 -12.48 8.63 0.46
N ALA A 372 -13.02 9.45 -0.44
CA ALA A 372 -12.54 10.79 -0.75
C ALA A 372 -13.35 11.89 -0.06
N ASP A 373 -13.25 13.10 -0.61
CA ASP A 373 -13.79 14.33 -0.05
C ASP A 373 -15.18 14.19 0.57
N GLY A 374 -15.32 14.62 1.83
CA GLY A 374 -16.58 14.62 2.57
C GLY A 374 -17.03 13.26 3.11
N CYS A 375 -16.26 12.18 2.89
CA CYS A 375 -16.55 10.88 3.49
C CYS A 375 -16.34 10.92 5.02
N ARG A 376 -17.32 10.37 5.77
CA ARG A 376 -17.29 10.33 7.24
C ARG A 376 -18.03 9.13 7.79
N ASP A 377 -17.55 8.65 8.94
CA ASP A 377 -18.20 7.57 9.66
C ASP A 377 -18.38 6.34 8.74
N VAL A 378 -17.31 5.97 8.00
CA VAL A 378 -17.30 4.85 7.07
C VAL A 378 -16.42 3.75 7.61
N THR A 379 -16.94 2.52 7.59
CA THR A 379 -16.24 1.32 8.03
C THR A 379 -15.94 0.40 6.86
N VAL A 380 -14.69 -0.07 6.75
CA VAL A 380 -14.26 -1.16 5.87
C VAL A 380 -13.74 -2.28 6.77
N ARG A 381 -14.48 -3.37 6.87
CA ARG A 381 -14.20 -4.42 7.85
C ARG A 381 -14.35 -5.82 7.28
N GLN A 382 -13.43 -6.71 7.70
CA GLN A 382 -13.42 -8.11 7.31
C GLN A 382 -13.44 -8.32 5.79
N CYS A 383 -12.89 -7.37 5.04
CA CYS A 383 -12.79 -7.47 3.59
C CYS A 383 -11.53 -8.22 3.18
N HIS A 384 -11.65 -9.03 2.13
CA HIS A 384 -10.51 -9.69 1.48
C HIS A 384 -10.13 -8.90 0.23
N ILE A 385 -8.96 -8.27 0.24
CA ILE A 385 -8.48 -7.39 -0.83
C ILE A 385 -7.16 -7.96 -1.34
N TRP A 386 -7.16 -8.50 -2.56
CA TRP A 386 -6.00 -9.22 -3.05
C TRP A 386 -5.87 -9.19 -4.57
N ASP A 387 -4.66 -9.41 -5.09
CA ASP A 387 -4.33 -9.40 -6.52
C ASP A 387 -4.77 -8.09 -7.19
N ILE A 388 -4.26 -6.98 -6.64
CA ILE A 388 -4.60 -5.62 -7.06
C ILE A 388 -3.43 -5.00 -7.81
N GLY A 389 -3.72 -4.37 -8.95
CA GLY A 389 -2.72 -3.72 -9.79
C GLY A 389 -1.97 -2.58 -9.11
N ALA A 390 -2.64 -1.84 -8.25
CA ALA A 390 -2.06 -0.82 -7.39
C ALA A 390 -2.19 -1.21 -5.91
N GLY A 391 -2.79 -0.39 -5.08
CA GLY A 391 -3.01 -0.66 -3.66
C GLY A 391 -4.45 -0.99 -3.30
N ALA A 392 -4.69 -1.25 -2.03
CA ALA A 392 -6.03 -1.62 -1.55
C ALA A 392 -6.91 -0.38 -1.36
N LEU A 393 -6.48 0.58 -0.53
CA LEU A 393 -7.35 1.67 -0.09
C LEU A 393 -6.69 3.04 -0.23
N GLN A 394 -7.43 4.01 -0.75
CA GLN A 394 -7.10 5.43 -0.69
C GLN A 394 -8.10 6.15 0.22
N LEU A 395 -7.60 6.84 1.25
CA LEU A 395 -8.40 7.52 2.25
C LEU A 395 -8.03 8.99 2.28
N GLY A 396 -9.02 9.90 2.24
CA GLY A 396 -8.78 11.32 2.43
C GLY A 396 -8.98 12.17 1.19
N VAL A 397 -8.54 13.42 1.25
CA VAL A 397 -8.82 14.42 0.23
C VAL A 397 -8.12 14.14 -1.10
N THR A 398 -8.76 14.54 -2.20
CA THR A 398 -8.26 14.26 -3.55
C THR A 398 -7.14 15.20 -3.98
N ASP A 399 -7.16 16.45 -3.52
CA ASP A 399 -6.14 17.44 -3.89
C ASP A 399 -5.88 18.49 -2.77
N LEU A 400 -4.82 19.26 -2.96
CA LEU A 400 -4.40 20.29 -2.02
C LEU A 400 -5.34 21.51 -2.01
N ALA A 401 -6.01 21.82 -3.12
CA ALA A 401 -6.96 22.92 -3.17
C ALA A 401 -8.17 22.61 -2.29
N THR A 402 -8.68 21.38 -2.35
CA THR A 402 -9.74 20.88 -1.46
C THR A 402 -9.30 21.01 0.01
N LEU A 403 -8.07 20.63 0.33
CA LEU A 403 -7.56 20.72 1.69
C LEU A 403 -7.45 22.19 2.17
N LYS A 404 -6.92 23.08 1.32
CA LYS A 404 -6.75 24.51 1.63
C LYS A 404 -8.06 25.26 1.74
N ALA A 405 -9.12 24.81 1.09
CA ALA A 405 -10.45 25.38 1.25
C ALA A 405 -10.94 25.27 2.70
N ASN A 406 -10.40 24.29 3.47
CA ASN A 406 -10.70 24.05 4.88
C ASN A 406 -12.22 24.01 5.18
N GLU A 407 -12.99 23.56 4.20
CA GLU A 407 -14.44 23.46 4.34
C GLU A 407 -14.80 22.22 5.16
N PRO A 408 -15.54 22.38 6.27
CA PRO A 408 -15.93 21.23 7.09
C PRO A 408 -16.69 20.15 6.31
N ALA A 409 -17.40 20.52 5.26
CA ALA A 409 -18.14 19.57 4.41
C ALA A 409 -17.21 18.62 3.64
N LEU A 410 -16.04 19.09 3.22
CA LEU A 410 -15.04 18.33 2.43
C LEU A 410 -14.14 17.47 3.30
N ALA A 411 -14.06 17.73 4.61
CA ALA A 411 -13.17 17.00 5.51
C ALA A 411 -13.54 15.51 5.59
N VAL A 412 -12.51 14.66 5.46
CA VAL A 412 -12.60 13.21 5.61
C VAL A 412 -12.21 12.82 7.02
N ARG A 413 -13.05 12.06 7.74
CA ARG A 413 -12.78 11.69 9.12
C ARG A 413 -13.61 10.51 9.63
N ASN A 414 -13.21 9.97 10.80
CA ASN A 414 -13.87 8.85 11.47
C ASN A 414 -13.96 7.62 10.56
N LEU A 415 -12.89 7.31 9.86
CA LEU A 415 -12.81 6.10 9.05
C LEU A 415 -12.31 4.95 9.93
N VAL A 416 -12.92 3.78 9.78
CA VAL A 416 -12.51 2.55 10.47
C VAL A 416 -12.13 1.51 9.42
N ILE A 417 -10.84 1.21 9.33
CA ILE A 417 -10.28 0.18 8.43
C ILE A 417 -9.79 -0.95 9.32
N ASP A 418 -10.63 -1.93 9.54
CA ASP A 418 -10.42 -2.89 10.62
C ASP A 418 -10.56 -4.34 10.15
N ASN A 419 -9.62 -5.17 10.57
CA ASN A 419 -9.71 -6.61 10.44
C ASN A 419 -9.85 -7.08 8.97
N ASN A 420 -9.06 -6.49 8.05
CA ASN A 420 -9.05 -6.84 6.63
C ASN A 420 -7.82 -7.70 6.30
N CYS A 421 -7.99 -8.69 5.41
CA CYS A 421 -6.92 -9.46 4.81
C CYS A 421 -6.53 -8.82 3.47
N ILE A 422 -5.31 -8.30 3.38
CA ILE A 422 -4.84 -7.50 2.26
C ILE A 422 -3.51 -8.05 1.76
N HIS A 423 -3.45 -8.50 0.49
CA HIS A 423 -2.20 -9.06 -0.03
C HIS A 423 -2.09 -9.04 -1.57
N ARG A 424 -0.89 -9.36 -2.08
CA ARG A 424 -0.58 -9.41 -3.51
C ARG A 424 -0.93 -8.10 -4.21
N LEU A 425 -0.34 -7.01 -3.70
CA LEU A 425 -0.58 -5.66 -4.19
C LEU A 425 0.54 -5.18 -5.11
N GLY A 426 0.26 -4.11 -5.87
CA GLY A 426 1.24 -3.48 -6.74
C GLY A 426 1.61 -4.34 -7.94
N THR A 427 0.72 -5.21 -8.43
CA THR A 427 1.03 -6.16 -9.51
C THR A 427 1.30 -5.48 -10.85
N ILE A 428 0.84 -4.24 -11.02
CA ILE A 428 1.09 -3.37 -12.19
C ILE A 428 1.85 -2.12 -11.74
N TRP A 429 1.34 -1.42 -10.72
CA TRP A 429 1.85 -0.15 -10.22
C TRP A 429 2.66 -0.37 -8.94
N HIS A 430 3.91 -0.79 -9.10
CA HIS A 430 4.75 -1.33 -8.03
C HIS A 430 5.01 -0.38 -6.86
N GLY A 431 4.95 0.93 -7.06
CA GLY A 431 5.15 1.92 -5.99
C GLY A 431 3.87 2.34 -5.27
N SER A 432 2.83 1.50 -5.25
CA SER A 432 1.56 1.81 -4.58
C SER A 432 1.56 1.38 -3.12
N TYR A 433 0.96 2.19 -2.26
CA TYR A 433 0.71 1.82 -0.86
C TYR A 433 -0.35 0.73 -0.74
N GLY A 434 -0.23 -0.10 0.26
CA GLY A 434 -1.32 -1.01 0.63
C GLY A 434 -2.56 -0.22 1.07
N ILE A 435 -2.41 0.61 2.08
CA ILE A 435 -3.42 1.60 2.52
C ILE A 435 -2.74 2.96 2.56
N VAL A 436 -3.32 3.98 1.92
CA VAL A 436 -2.83 5.36 2.05
C VAL A 436 -3.87 6.28 2.65
N ASN A 437 -3.46 7.02 3.69
CA ASN A 437 -4.24 8.10 4.29
C ASN A 437 -3.68 9.46 3.83
N ARG A 438 -4.44 10.16 3.01
CA ARG A 438 -4.14 11.49 2.48
C ARG A 438 -4.90 12.56 3.28
N PHE A 439 -4.41 12.89 4.47
CA PHE A 439 -5.00 13.90 5.37
C PHE A 439 -6.41 13.59 5.95
N ALA A 440 -6.86 12.35 5.94
CA ALA A 440 -8.05 12.02 6.75
C ALA A 440 -7.70 12.08 8.25
N SER A 441 -8.63 12.55 9.05
CA SER A 441 -8.48 12.68 10.51
C SER A 441 -9.26 11.60 11.25
N GLN A 442 -8.83 11.27 12.47
CA GLN A 442 -9.53 10.31 13.35
C GLN A 442 -9.76 8.97 12.64
N THR A 443 -8.79 8.57 11.81
CA THR A 443 -8.81 7.30 11.09
C THR A 443 -8.20 6.22 11.97
N GLN A 444 -8.87 5.10 12.06
CA GLN A 444 -8.40 3.90 12.75
C GLN A 444 -8.05 2.84 11.70
N ILE A 445 -6.78 2.43 11.63
CA ILE A 445 -6.29 1.34 10.79
C ILE A 445 -5.82 0.25 11.74
N THR A 446 -6.68 -0.75 11.97
CA THR A 446 -6.50 -1.69 13.06
C THR A 446 -6.73 -3.14 12.63
N HIS A 447 -6.00 -4.07 13.25
CA HIS A 447 -6.18 -5.50 13.06
C HIS A 447 -6.13 -6.00 11.60
N ASN A 448 -5.51 -5.23 10.71
CA ASN A 448 -5.34 -5.68 9.33
C ASN A 448 -4.13 -6.59 9.23
N GLU A 449 -4.22 -7.61 8.37
CA GLU A 449 -3.09 -8.40 7.94
C GLU A 449 -2.73 -7.99 6.51
N ILE A 450 -1.54 -7.38 6.34
CA ILE A 450 -1.08 -6.84 5.06
C ILE A 450 0.25 -7.49 4.70
N PHE A 451 0.29 -8.18 3.58
CA PHE A 451 1.49 -8.89 3.15
C PHE A 451 1.62 -8.99 1.63
N ASP A 452 2.79 -9.39 1.15
CA ASP A 452 3.07 -9.55 -0.29
C ASP A 452 2.76 -8.26 -1.06
N THR A 453 3.40 -7.15 -0.64
CA THR A 453 3.31 -5.86 -1.30
C THR A 453 4.62 -5.54 -2.02
N HIS A 454 4.56 -4.74 -3.09
CA HIS A 454 5.76 -4.23 -3.72
C HIS A 454 6.37 -3.03 -3.00
N TRP A 455 5.59 -2.32 -2.17
CA TRP A 455 6.04 -1.14 -1.44
C TRP A 455 5.38 -1.07 -0.06
N ASP A 456 5.27 0.15 0.54
CA ASP A 456 4.77 0.33 1.90
C ASP A 456 3.41 -0.34 2.16
N ALA A 457 3.26 -0.93 3.33
CA ALA A 457 1.98 -1.51 3.71
C ALA A 457 0.96 -0.43 4.09
N ILE A 458 1.35 0.54 4.94
CA ILE A 458 0.49 1.65 5.38
C ILE A 458 1.25 2.96 5.21
N GLY A 459 0.73 3.85 4.37
CA GLY A 459 1.24 5.20 4.17
C GLY A 459 0.31 6.24 4.79
N LEU A 460 0.87 7.13 5.60
CA LEU A 460 0.23 8.34 6.11
C LEU A 460 0.93 9.49 5.41
N ASP A 461 0.40 9.92 4.27
CA ASP A 461 1.16 10.71 3.32
C ASP A 461 0.56 12.10 3.09
N ALA A 462 1.35 13.11 3.44
CA ALA A 462 1.15 14.50 3.05
C ALA A 462 1.95 14.76 1.77
N ARG A 463 1.35 15.36 0.79
CA ARG A 463 2.00 15.66 -0.50
C ARG A 463 3.27 16.52 -0.36
N TRP A 464 4.26 16.30 -1.21
CA TRP A 464 5.54 17.01 -1.24
C TRP A 464 5.45 18.54 -1.38
N ASP A 465 4.39 19.06 -1.99
CA ASP A 465 4.12 20.50 -2.11
C ASP A 465 3.46 21.08 -0.85
N TRP A 466 3.20 20.25 0.16
CA TRP A 466 2.66 20.67 1.43
C TRP A 466 3.71 21.39 2.28
N LYS A 467 3.40 22.60 2.70
CA LYS A 467 4.27 23.39 3.60
C LYS A 467 3.41 23.98 4.72
N GLY A 468 3.42 23.36 5.86
CA GLY A 468 3.01 24.06 7.06
C GLY A 468 1.85 23.51 7.87
N GLU A 469 0.59 23.83 7.65
CA GLU A 469 -0.48 23.68 8.62
C GLU A 469 -0.94 22.22 8.84
N LYS A 470 -1.37 21.93 10.08
CA LYS A 470 -1.90 20.65 10.48
C LYS A 470 -3.35 20.52 10.05
N PHE A 471 -3.65 19.64 9.10
CA PHE A 471 -5.04 19.35 8.67
C PHE A 471 -5.55 17.99 9.11
N SER A 472 -4.69 17.13 9.59
CA SER A 472 -5.07 15.78 10.01
C SER A 472 -4.58 15.52 11.43
N SER A 473 -5.36 14.83 12.22
CA SER A 473 -5.01 14.47 13.59
C SER A 473 -5.83 13.31 14.13
N GLY A 474 -5.33 12.72 15.22
CA GLY A 474 -6.03 11.66 15.93
C GLY A 474 -6.10 10.35 15.16
N ASN A 475 -5.13 10.11 14.26
CA ASN A 475 -5.03 8.86 13.54
C ASN A 475 -4.37 7.77 14.40
N VAL A 476 -4.87 6.55 14.27
CA VAL A 476 -4.38 5.38 14.99
C VAL A 476 -4.02 4.28 13.98
N VAL A 477 -2.79 3.76 14.10
CA VAL A 477 -2.34 2.57 13.36
C VAL A 477 -1.94 1.53 14.40
N ALA A 478 -2.78 0.52 14.62
CA ALA A 478 -2.58 -0.37 15.74
C ALA A 478 -2.99 -1.82 15.48
N TYR A 479 -2.30 -2.74 16.11
CA TYR A 479 -2.61 -4.17 16.06
C TYR A 479 -2.60 -4.74 14.63
N ASN A 480 -1.89 -4.11 13.69
CA ASN A 480 -1.74 -4.66 12.35
C ASN A 480 -0.58 -5.66 12.31
N HIS A 481 -0.71 -6.68 11.48
CA HIS A 481 0.37 -7.60 11.13
C HIS A 481 0.83 -7.31 9.71
N LEU A 482 2.05 -6.80 9.56
CA LEU A 482 2.63 -6.31 8.30
C LEU A 482 3.87 -7.11 7.99
N HIS A 483 3.87 -7.88 6.89
CA HIS A 483 5.00 -8.77 6.59
C HIS A 483 5.19 -9.08 5.10
N HIS A 484 6.38 -9.57 4.73
CA HIS A 484 6.73 -9.88 3.34
C HIS A 484 6.49 -8.68 2.42
N LEU A 485 7.13 -7.54 2.75
CA LEU A 485 6.93 -6.25 2.09
C LEU A 485 8.13 -5.93 1.19
N GLY A 486 7.88 -5.28 0.03
CA GLY A 486 8.89 -4.65 -0.83
C GLY A 486 9.35 -5.49 -2.02
N LEU A 487 9.43 -6.80 -1.93
CA LEU A 487 9.82 -7.74 -3.01
C LEU A 487 11.10 -7.37 -3.78
N ARG A 488 11.96 -6.51 -3.22
CA ARG A 488 13.22 -5.98 -3.79
C ARG A 488 13.08 -5.18 -5.09
N TYR A 489 11.91 -4.60 -5.32
CA TYR A 489 11.71 -3.68 -6.45
C TYR A 489 12.12 -2.26 -6.12
N HIS A 490 11.93 -1.81 -4.89
CA HIS A 490 12.10 -0.42 -4.47
C HIS A 490 12.99 -0.29 -3.25
N THR A 491 13.30 0.96 -2.93
CA THR A 491 13.98 1.40 -1.71
C THR A 491 13.16 2.51 -1.07
N ASP A 492 13.60 3.02 0.09
CA ASP A 492 13.02 4.17 0.77
C ASP A 492 11.55 3.94 1.15
N ALA A 493 11.32 2.86 1.87
CA ALA A 493 9.99 2.35 2.20
C ALA A 493 9.89 1.86 3.65
N ALA A 494 8.68 1.58 4.10
CA ALA A 494 8.44 1.04 5.44
C ALA A 494 7.16 0.19 5.56
N GLY A 495 7.09 -0.60 6.64
CA GLY A 495 5.83 -1.22 7.05
C GLY A 495 4.77 -0.16 7.37
N VAL A 496 5.14 0.84 8.19
CA VAL A 496 4.34 2.06 8.43
C VAL A 496 5.19 3.28 8.09
N TYR A 497 4.78 4.02 7.09
CA TYR A 497 5.41 5.24 6.62
C TYR A 497 4.55 6.46 6.95
N GLN A 498 5.17 7.52 7.47
CA GLN A 498 4.49 8.80 7.69
C GLN A 498 5.29 9.94 7.09
N PHE A 499 4.61 10.79 6.32
CA PHE A 499 5.13 12.04 5.77
C PHE A 499 4.20 13.20 6.15
N GLY A 500 4.74 14.21 6.83
CA GLY A 500 3.98 15.39 7.23
C GLY A 500 3.40 15.38 8.65
N PRO A 501 2.81 16.51 9.10
CA PRO A 501 2.39 16.73 10.49
C PRO A 501 1.00 16.15 10.78
N LEU A 502 0.91 14.83 10.97
CA LEU A 502 -0.34 14.10 11.01
C LEU A 502 -0.80 13.66 12.41
N ASP A 503 -0.05 13.95 13.51
CA ASP A 503 -0.35 13.50 14.88
C ASP A 503 -0.91 12.06 14.91
N THR A 504 -0.05 11.09 14.80
CA THR A 504 -0.44 9.69 14.68
C THR A 504 0.01 8.89 15.90
N HIS A 505 -0.84 7.98 16.37
CA HIS A 505 -0.47 6.98 17.36
C HIS A 505 -0.27 5.62 16.67
N ILE A 506 0.99 5.14 16.64
CA ILE A 506 1.40 3.89 16.00
C ILE A 506 1.76 2.90 17.11
N HIS A 507 0.92 1.90 17.39
CA HIS A 507 1.16 1.01 18.51
C HIS A 507 0.69 -0.43 18.32
N HIS A 508 1.35 -1.35 19.04
CA HIS A 508 1.02 -2.78 19.03
C HIS A 508 0.99 -3.41 17.62
N ASN A 509 1.76 -2.88 16.67
CA ASN A 509 1.88 -3.49 15.35
C ASN A 509 3.02 -4.53 15.37
N LEU A 510 2.79 -5.63 14.67
CA LEU A 510 3.78 -6.65 14.37
C LEU A 510 4.25 -6.44 12.93
N ILE A 511 5.55 -6.10 12.76
CA ILE A 511 6.12 -5.77 11.45
C ILE A 511 7.38 -6.59 11.24
N HIS A 512 7.44 -7.35 10.14
CA HIS A 512 8.63 -8.16 9.87
C HIS A 512 8.79 -8.56 8.40
N ASP A 513 9.95 -9.10 8.05
CA ASP A 513 10.28 -9.60 6.71
C ASP A 513 10.06 -8.54 5.63
N THR A 514 10.86 -7.47 5.68
CA THR A 514 10.88 -6.44 4.65
C THR A 514 12.04 -6.65 3.68
N PHE A 515 11.82 -6.38 2.39
CA PHE A 515 12.80 -6.68 1.34
C PHE A 515 12.98 -5.48 0.41
N ALA A 516 14.05 -4.70 0.64
CA ALA A 516 14.42 -3.60 -0.24
C ALA A 516 15.38 -4.05 -1.34
N TYR A 517 15.41 -3.30 -2.40
CA TYR A 517 16.56 -3.32 -3.27
C TYR A 517 17.75 -2.64 -2.53
N PRO A 518 18.88 -3.31 -2.35
CA PRO A 518 19.98 -2.81 -1.53
C PRO A 518 20.79 -1.73 -2.29
N TYR A 519 20.30 -0.49 -2.33
CA TYR A 519 21.00 0.63 -2.92
C TYR A 519 21.11 1.80 -1.92
N ILE A 520 20.57 2.98 -2.18
CA ILE A 520 20.76 4.19 -1.35
C ILE A 520 20.03 4.08 0.00
N CYS A 521 18.80 3.59 -0.02
CA CYS A 521 17.92 3.43 1.13
C CYS A 521 17.49 1.98 1.25
N GLY A 522 16.71 1.65 2.27
CA GLY A 522 16.21 0.31 2.49
C GLY A 522 14.69 0.28 2.72
N PHE A 523 14.25 -0.72 3.46
CA PHE A 523 12.88 -0.89 3.86
C PHE A 523 12.81 -0.98 5.40
N ALA A 524 12.35 0.09 6.05
CA ALA A 524 12.26 0.18 7.51
C ALA A 524 11.00 -0.51 8.07
N GLY A 525 10.97 -0.73 9.37
CA GLY A 525 9.74 -1.14 10.04
C GLY A 525 8.77 0.02 10.17
N VAL A 526 9.16 1.06 10.92
CA VAL A 526 8.42 2.33 11.05
C VAL A 526 9.33 3.47 10.58
N TYR A 527 8.84 4.27 9.66
CA TYR A 527 9.57 5.39 9.08
C TYR A 527 8.77 6.69 9.20
N LEU A 528 9.26 7.61 10.02
CA LEU A 528 8.75 8.98 10.13
C LEU A 528 9.60 9.90 9.26
N ASP A 529 9.11 10.20 8.08
CA ASP A 529 9.81 11.00 7.08
C ASP A 529 9.56 12.51 7.26
N GLU A 530 9.94 13.30 6.28
CA GLU A 530 9.98 14.76 6.33
C GLU A 530 8.70 15.37 6.92
N GLN A 531 8.89 16.30 7.85
CA GLN A 531 7.81 17.04 8.50
C GLN A 531 6.92 16.19 9.43
N SER A 532 7.17 14.90 9.59
CA SER A 532 6.46 14.09 10.59
C SER A 532 6.60 14.69 11.98
N ARG A 533 5.47 14.96 12.62
CA ARG A 533 5.42 15.65 13.90
C ARG A 533 4.40 15.03 14.83
N ASN A 534 4.74 15.03 16.14
CA ASN A 534 3.88 14.55 17.21
C ASN A 534 3.43 13.09 17.04
N ALA A 535 4.18 12.28 16.33
CA ALA A 535 3.92 10.86 16.25
C ALA A 535 4.38 10.17 17.55
N VAL A 536 3.51 9.32 18.09
CA VAL A 536 3.84 8.42 19.20
C VAL A 536 3.91 7.00 18.66
N VAL A 537 5.10 6.40 18.73
CA VAL A 537 5.38 5.03 18.28
C VAL A 537 5.70 4.19 19.51
N GLU A 538 4.80 3.31 19.93
CA GLU A 538 4.98 2.55 21.17
C GLU A 538 4.44 1.14 21.13
N ASN A 539 5.04 0.26 21.90
CA ASN A 539 4.61 -1.14 22.05
C ASN A 539 4.57 -1.90 20.71
N ASN A 540 5.39 -1.55 19.73
CA ASN A 540 5.47 -2.28 18.48
C ASN A 540 6.58 -3.32 18.55
N LEU A 541 6.38 -4.45 17.87
CA LEU A 541 7.40 -5.45 17.62
C LEU A 541 7.80 -5.40 16.14
N VAL A 542 9.05 -5.01 15.90
CA VAL A 542 9.63 -4.89 14.56
C VAL A 542 10.87 -5.76 14.46
N TYR A 543 10.93 -6.67 13.49
CA TYR A 543 12.13 -7.48 13.29
C TYR A 543 12.37 -7.87 11.83
N ASN A 544 13.59 -8.29 11.52
CA ASN A 544 14.00 -8.76 10.20
C ASN A 544 13.69 -7.74 9.09
N THR A 545 14.14 -6.50 9.30
CA THR A 545 13.95 -5.41 8.33
C THR A 545 15.20 -5.18 7.50
N ASP A 546 15.01 -4.87 6.22
CA ASP A 546 16.09 -4.65 5.26
C ASP A 546 16.57 -3.18 5.26
N TRP A 547 16.53 -2.53 6.41
CA TRP A 547 17.10 -1.21 6.72
C TRP A 547 17.18 -0.99 8.24
N TYR A 548 16.37 -0.07 8.78
CA TYR A 548 16.24 0.19 10.21
C TYR A 548 14.94 -0.39 10.76
N ALA A 549 14.94 -0.80 12.02
CA ALA A 549 13.67 -1.13 12.67
C ALA A 549 12.81 0.14 12.85
N TYR A 550 13.43 1.23 13.33
CA TYR A 550 12.79 2.52 13.57
C TYR A 550 13.63 3.64 12.95
N PHE A 551 13.02 4.47 12.12
CA PHE A 551 13.71 5.51 11.41
C PHE A 551 12.94 6.83 11.44
N GLN A 552 13.66 7.96 11.67
CA GLN A 552 13.15 9.30 11.47
C GLN A 552 14.05 10.07 10.51
N HIS A 553 13.46 10.64 9.46
CA HIS A 553 14.12 11.53 8.53
C HIS A 553 13.48 12.93 8.56
N LYS A 554 14.23 13.94 9.01
CA LYS A 554 13.76 15.35 9.08
C LYS A 554 12.41 15.56 9.80
N GLY A 555 12.03 14.66 10.70
CA GLY A 555 10.86 14.80 11.56
C GLY A 555 11.17 15.60 12.84
N MET A 556 10.14 15.93 13.61
CA MET A 556 10.29 16.66 14.87
C MET A 556 9.22 16.27 15.90
N ASP A 557 9.59 16.39 17.17
CA ASP A 557 8.69 16.20 18.31
C ASP A 557 8.01 14.81 18.32
N ASN A 558 8.76 13.78 17.85
CA ASN A 558 8.28 12.40 17.80
C ASN A 558 8.85 11.57 18.95
N LEU A 559 8.08 10.60 19.41
CA LEU A 559 8.41 9.73 20.52
C LEU A 559 8.39 8.26 20.12
N PHE A 560 9.53 7.56 20.30
CA PHE A 560 9.62 6.10 20.21
C PHE A 560 9.82 5.53 21.61
N ARG A 561 8.85 4.81 22.15
CA ARG A 561 8.98 4.26 23.50
C ARG A 561 8.42 2.86 23.64
N ASN A 562 9.06 2.08 24.50
CA ASN A 562 8.59 0.75 24.87
C ASN A 562 8.38 -0.19 23.67
N ASN A 563 9.22 -0.07 22.64
CA ASN A 563 9.18 -0.92 21.47
C ASN A 563 10.24 -2.02 21.54
N ILE A 564 10.06 -3.08 20.77
CA ILE A 564 11.09 -4.06 20.48
C ILE A 564 11.50 -3.91 19.00
N GLY A 565 12.80 -3.65 18.75
CA GLY A 565 13.40 -3.64 17.43
C GLY A 565 14.47 -4.71 17.33
N ALA A 566 14.38 -5.62 16.35
CA ALA A 566 15.33 -6.71 16.24
C ALA A 566 15.77 -7.00 14.79
N PHE A 567 17.02 -7.41 14.62
CA PHE A 567 17.57 -7.98 13.37
C PHE A 567 17.38 -7.09 12.15
N ALA A 568 17.50 -5.79 12.34
CA ALA A 568 17.52 -4.83 11.23
C ALA A 568 18.93 -4.81 10.61
N ARG A 569 19.00 -4.76 9.26
CA ARG A 569 20.25 -4.87 8.51
C ARG A 569 21.25 -3.75 8.86
N ASP A 570 20.82 -2.51 8.82
CA ASP A 570 21.70 -1.33 8.93
C ASP A 570 21.72 -0.70 10.32
N GLY A 571 20.85 -1.12 11.23
CA GLY A 571 20.78 -0.63 12.59
C GLY A 571 19.35 -0.63 13.15
N LEU A 572 19.25 -0.48 14.46
CA LEU A 572 17.98 -0.70 15.17
C LEU A 572 17.14 0.57 15.27
N ILE A 573 17.82 1.71 15.40
CA ILE A 573 17.21 3.04 15.35
C ILE A 573 18.17 4.03 14.69
N TRP A 574 17.64 4.90 13.86
CA TRP A 574 18.42 6.00 13.30
C TRP A 574 17.58 7.24 13.05
N ARG A 575 18.27 8.38 13.02
CA ARG A 575 17.75 9.67 12.61
C ARG A 575 18.63 10.26 11.53
N GLY A 576 18.05 10.46 10.35
CA GLY A 576 18.74 11.04 9.20
C GLY A 576 18.22 12.42 8.80
N GLY A 577 18.98 13.05 7.91
CA GLY A 577 18.60 14.27 7.23
C GLY A 577 18.55 15.53 8.09
N LEU A 578 18.76 16.66 7.43
CA LEU A 578 18.68 18.01 7.99
C LEU A 578 17.80 18.87 7.11
N ASN A 579 16.96 19.67 7.75
CA ASN A 579 16.47 20.88 7.11
C ASN A 579 16.87 22.06 8.01
N ALA A 580 17.77 22.93 7.56
CA ALA A 580 18.23 24.09 8.32
C ALA A 580 17.11 25.08 8.69
N ALA A 581 15.97 25.01 7.99
CA ALA A 581 14.77 25.79 8.32
C ALA A 581 13.98 25.25 9.51
N TRP A 582 14.33 24.05 10.05
CA TRP A 582 13.57 23.38 11.09
C TRP A 582 14.39 23.32 12.39
N THR A 583 14.18 24.29 13.24
CA THR A 583 14.98 24.52 14.46
C THR A 583 14.77 23.49 15.58
N SER A 584 13.77 22.62 15.47
CA SER A 584 13.51 21.57 16.46
C SER A 584 13.45 20.18 15.81
N ASN A 585 14.58 19.57 15.62
CA ASN A 585 14.65 18.16 15.20
C ASN A 585 14.62 17.25 16.43
N TYR A 586 13.61 17.37 17.28
CA TYR A 586 13.52 16.58 18.50
C TYR A 586 12.99 15.17 18.18
N LEU A 587 13.77 14.18 18.54
CA LEU A 587 13.38 12.79 18.63
C LEU A 587 13.69 12.33 20.04
N GLU A 588 12.71 11.76 20.72
CA GLU A 588 12.93 11.03 21.96
C GLU A 588 12.75 9.53 21.71
N ALA A 589 13.70 8.73 22.21
CA ALA A 589 13.58 7.26 22.16
C ALA A 589 13.97 6.68 23.53
N CYS A 590 13.02 6.06 24.21
CA CYS A 590 13.22 5.56 25.56
C CYS A 590 12.50 4.25 25.84
N ARG A 591 13.07 3.48 26.76
CA ARG A 591 12.52 2.19 27.20
C ARG A 591 12.29 1.20 26.07
N ASN A 592 13.14 1.25 25.03
CA ASN A 592 13.06 0.30 23.94
C ASN A 592 14.07 -0.83 24.15
N ILE A 593 13.72 -2.02 23.65
CA ILE A 593 14.61 -3.16 23.56
C ILE A 593 15.09 -3.27 22.11
N TYR A 594 16.42 -3.28 21.93
CA TYR A 594 17.06 -3.34 20.63
C TYR A 594 17.97 -4.58 20.56
N ILE A 595 17.70 -5.50 19.64
CA ILE A 595 18.42 -6.76 19.49
C ILE A 595 19.05 -6.83 18.11
N ALA A 596 20.39 -6.74 18.03
CA ALA A 596 21.12 -6.86 16.79
C ALA A 596 21.45 -8.33 16.46
N SER A 597 21.43 -8.66 15.18
CA SER A 597 21.99 -9.93 14.65
C SER A 597 23.47 -9.81 14.33
N ASN A 598 23.97 -8.59 14.26
CA ASN A 598 25.37 -8.21 13.98
C ASN A 598 25.93 -7.38 15.14
N ASP A 599 26.97 -6.61 14.90
CA ASP A 599 27.63 -5.74 15.87
C ASP A 599 27.18 -4.27 15.78
N VAL A 600 26.11 -3.94 15.03
CA VAL A 600 25.67 -2.57 14.78
C VAL A 600 24.35 -2.29 15.49
N ALA A 601 24.38 -1.44 16.53
CA ALA A 601 23.19 -0.88 17.15
C ALA A 601 22.75 0.41 16.44
N ILE A 602 23.68 1.31 16.19
CA ILE A 602 23.50 2.58 15.48
C ILE A 602 24.61 2.67 14.43
N SER A 603 24.25 2.71 13.15
CA SER A 603 25.22 2.63 12.05
C SER A 603 26.00 3.92 11.81
N GLN A 604 25.38 5.08 12.05
CA GLN A 604 25.96 6.38 11.71
C GLN A 604 25.84 7.39 12.85
N ALA A 605 26.84 8.26 12.95
CA ALA A 605 26.79 9.40 13.86
C ALA A 605 25.69 10.40 13.47
N TRP A 606 25.20 11.12 14.47
CA TRP A 606 24.31 12.25 14.21
C TRP A 606 25.08 13.35 13.45
N GLN A 607 24.41 13.96 12.49
CA GLN A 607 25.04 15.00 11.69
C GLN A 607 25.50 16.18 12.59
N PRO A 608 26.73 16.69 12.40
CA PRO A 608 27.25 17.83 13.16
C PRO A 608 26.38 19.08 13.02
N GLY A 609 26.28 19.87 14.07
CA GLY A 609 25.54 21.15 14.08
C GLY A 609 24.04 21.01 14.35
N LEU A 610 23.54 19.80 14.56
CA LEU A 610 22.16 19.57 14.96
C LEU A 610 22.03 19.22 16.43
N LYS A 611 20.87 19.56 17.00
CA LYS A 611 20.47 19.01 18.30
C LYS A 611 20.37 17.48 18.18
N PRO A 612 21.18 16.71 18.92
CA PRO A 612 21.10 15.27 18.87
C PRO A 612 19.72 14.79 19.39
N PRO A 613 19.26 13.60 18.98
CA PRO A 613 18.08 12.99 19.57
C PRO A 613 18.33 12.72 21.05
N VAL A 614 17.26 12.63 21.82
CA VAL A 614 17.32 12.25 23.23
C VAL A 614 17.08 10.75 23.34
N LEU A 615 18.16 10.00 23.49
CA LEU A 615 18.12 8.57 23.75
C LEU A 615 18.37 8.32 25.24
N HIS A 616 17.51 7.55 25.90
CA HIS A 616 17.71 7.19 27.31
C HIS A 616 16.94 5.94 27.71
N SER A 617 17.44 5.26 28.72
CA SER A 617 16.77 4.10 29.31
C SER A 617 16.41 3.04 28.27
N ASN A 618 17.27 2.81 27.26
CA ASN A 618 17.11 1.75 26.27
C ASN A 618 17.98 0.53 26.66
N LEU A 619 17.60 -0.64 26.21
CA LEU A 619 18.38 -1.86 26.37
C LEU A 619 18.83 -2.35 25.00
N TYR A 620 20.14 -2.57 24.88
CA TYR A 620 20.79 -3.09 23.68
C TYR A 620 21.31 -4.49 23.93
N HIS A 621 21.15 -5.36 22.96
CA HIS A 621 21.64 -6.73 22.98
C HIS A 621 22.13 -7.15 21.60
N THR A 622 23.05 -8.10 21.51
CA THR A 622 23.44 -8.72 20.25
C THR A 622 23.53 -10.24 20.41
N LEU A 623 23.11 -10.94 19.38
CA LEU A 623 23.32 -12.37 19.24
C LEU A 623 24.70 -12.72 18.67
N ALA A 624 25.43 -11.72 18.13
CA ALA A 624 26.80 -11.91 17.66
C ALA A 624 27.75 -12.13 18.84
N GLN A 625 28.45 -13.28 18.86
CA GLN A 625 29.31 -13.65 19.98
C GLN A 625 30.74 -13.09 19.89
N SER A 626 31.15 -12.56 18.73
CA SER A 626 32.55 -12.27 18.42
C SER A 626 32.93 -10.79 18.48
N THR A 627 31.97 -9.85 18.43
CA THR A 627 32.27 -8.42 18.38
C THR A 627 31.33 -7.62 19.31
N PRO A 628 31.87 -6.63 20.05
CA PRO A 628 31.02 -5.75 20.86
C PRO A 628 30.13 -4.88 19.96
N LEU A 629 28.93 -4.56 20.44
CA LEU A 629 28.02 -3.63 19.76
C LEU A 629 28.68 -2.27 19.56
N THR A 630 28.48 -1.73 18.37
CA THR A 630 28.96 -0.41 17.96
C THR A 630 27.82 0.60 17.85
N PHE A 631 28.12 1.84 18.21
CA PHE A 631 27.26 3.00 18.19
C PHE A 631 27.93 4.07 17.36
N ALA A 632 27.56 4.14 16.08
CA ALA A 632 28.25 5.02 15.12
C ALA A 632 29.78 4.81 15.09
N GLY A 633 30.21 3.55 15.07
CA GLY A 633 31.62 3.16 15.09
C GLY A 633 32.31 3.30 16.46
N LYS A 634 31.61 3.65 17.53
CA LYS A 634 32.14 3.83 18.88
C LYS A 634 31.71 2.70 19.80
N ARG A 635 32.47 2.53 20.89
CA ARG A 635 32.04 1.67 22.01
C ARG A 635 30.93 2.36 22.82
N PHE A 636 30.12 1.61 23.51
CA PHE A 636 28.99 2.16 24.26
C PHE A 636 29.39 3.20 25.31
N ALA A 637 30.45 2.97 26.06
CA ALA A 637 30.95 3.95 27.05
C ALA A 637 31.39 5.28 26.40
N GLU A 638 32.02 5.22 25.24
CA GLU A 638 32.41 6.41 24.45
C GLU A 638 31.19 7.16 23.90
N TRP A 639 30.15 6.42 23.55
CA TRP A 639 28.87 6.94 23.10
C TRP A 639 28.14 7.67 24.26
N GLN A 640 28.07 7.04 25.43
CA GLN A 640 27.49 7.66 26.61
C GLN A 640 28.27 8.89 27.11
N ALA A 641 29.60 8.89 27.00
CA ALA A 641 30.44 10.04 27.33
C ALA A 641 30.13 11.30 26.47
N GLN A 642 29.45 11.14 25.34
CA GLN A 642 28.95 12.24 24.50
C GLN A 642 27.55 12.73 24.90
N GLY A 643 27.01 12.26 26.01
CA GLY A 643 25.67 12.61 26.50
C GLY A 643 24.53 11.82 25.84
N GLN A 644 24.85 10.73 25.15
CA GLN A 644 23.84 9.86 24.54
C GLN A 644 23.46 8.70 25.47
N ASP A 645 22.27 8.15 25.29
CA ASP A 645 21.80 6.93 25.95
C ASP A 645 21.94 6.95 27.49
N ALA A 646 21.57 8.05 28.12
CA ALA A 646 21.57 8.13 29.60
C ALA A 646 20.69 7.02 30.19
N ASN A 647 21.21 6.32 31.20
CA ASN A 647 20.53 5.17 31.84
C ASN A 647 20.21 3.99 30.90
N SER A 648 20.78 3.95 29.72
CA SER A 648 20.68 2.79 28.83
C SER A 648 21.72 1.75 29.19
N VAL A 649 21.47 0.49 28.85
CA VAL A 649 22.33 -0.64 29.21
C VAL A 649 22.53 -1.60 28.03
N ILE A 650 23.67 -2.30 28.03
CA ILE A 650 23.87 -3.50 27.21
C ILE A 650 23.68 -4.71 28.13
N ALA A 651 22.64 -5.50 27.87
CA ALA A 651 22.29 -6.68 28.68
C ALA A 651 21.44 -7.68 27.88
N ASP A 652 21.30 -8.91 28.37
CA ASP A 652 20.26 -9.83 27.89
C ASP A 652 18.88 -9.25 28.26
N PRO A 653 17.98 -8.99 27.30
CA PRO A 653 16.64 -8.46 27.59
C PRO A 653 15.76 -9.45 28.33
N GLY A 654 16.06 -10.74 28.34
CA GLY A 654 15.25 -11.79 28.92
C GLY A 654 14.15 -12.31 28.01
N CYS A 655 14.30 -12.18 26.69
CA CYS A 655 13.43 -12.82 25.73
C CYS A 655 13.54 -14.36 25.80
N ARG A 656 12.47 -15.08 25.46
CA ARG A 656 12.47 -16.56 25.52
C ARG A 656 13.38 -17.18 24.49
N ASN A 657 13.23 -16.79 23.21
CA ASN A 657 14.07 -17.31 22.13
C ASN A 657 14.11 -16.33 20.94
N PRO A 658 14.85 -15.22 21.04
CA PRO A 658 14.89 -14.23 19.98
C PRO A 658 15.44 -14.79 18.66
N ALA A 659 16.35 -15.77 18.70
CA ALA A 659 16.88 -16.41 17.50
C ALA A 659 15.81 -17.18 16.69
N ALA A 660 14.71 -17.58 17.33
CA ALA A 660 13.53 -18.17 16.69
C ALA A 660 12.35 -17.18 16.62
N PHE A 661 12.63 -15.89 16.71
CA PHE A 661 11.64 -14.80 16.68
C PHE A 661 10.60 -14.83 17.82
N ASP A 662 10.91 -15.53 18.93
CA ASP A 662 10.11 -15.46 20.14
C ASP A 662 10.70 -14.38 21.08
N PHE A 663 10.19 -13.17 20.95
CA PHE A 663 10.59 -12.00 21.74
C PHE A 663 9.80 -11.85 23.03
N SER A 664 8.92 -12.80 23.36
CA SER A 664 8.16 -12.75 24.61
C SER A 664 9.11 -12.78 25.81
N LEU A 665 8.81 -11.93 26.80
CA LEU A 665 9.67 -11.76 27.97
C LEU A 665 9.39 -12.81 29.06
N ARG A 666 10.43 -13.23 29.76
CA ARG A 666 10.30 -13.98 31.02
C ARG A 666 9.79 -13.03 32.11
N GLN A 667 9.08 -13.56 33.09
CA GLN A 667 8.52 -12.78 34.19
C GLN A 667 9.56 -11.93 34.97
N ASP A 668 10.80 -12.44 35.06
CA ASP A 668 11.91 -11.81 35.74
C ASP A 668 12.88 -11.11 34.78
N ALA A 669 12.44 -10.88 33.54
CA ALA A 669 13.30 -10.34 32.46
C ALA A 669 14.07 -9.09 32.90
N PRO A 670 15.38 -9.04 32.68
CA PRO A 670 16.22 -7.90 33.06
C PRO A 670 15.73 -6.57 32.51
N ALA A 671 15.14 -6.54 31.32
CA ALA A 671 14.62 -5.33 30.68
C ALA A 671 13.57 -4.61 31.55
N ILE A 672 12.71 -5.35 32.25
CA ILE A 672 11.64 -4.78 33.11
C ILE A 672 12.26 -3.92 34.22
N ARG A 673 13.34 -4.38 34.86
CA ARG A 673 14.00 -3.67 35.95
C ARG A 673 15.02 -2.64 35.49
N ALA A 674 15.79 -2.97 34.46
CA ALA A 674 16.91 -2.14 34.02
C ALA A 674 16.45 -0.83 33.36
N ILE A 675 15.40 -0.87 32.56
CA ILE A 675 14.94 0.31 31.78
C ILE A 675 13.46 0.66 32.03
N GLY A 676 12.77 -0.08 32.89
CA GLY A 676 11.34 0.13 33.15
C GLY A 676 10.49 -0.26 31.92
N PHE A 677 10.90 -1.30 31.18
CA PHE A 677 10.14 -1.82 30.06
C PHE A 677 8.81 -2.41 30.53
N ALA A 678 7.72 -2.04 29.89
CA ALA A 678 6.39 -2.59 30.15
C ALA A 678 6.09 -3.71 29.14
N PRO A 679 6.07 -4.99 29.56
CA PRO A 679 5.77 -6.09 28.63
C PRO A 679 4.39 -5.92 27.98
N PHE A 680 4.31 -6.24 26.71
CA PHE A 680 3.07 -6.19 25.91
C PHE A 680 2.82 -7.48 25.12
N ASP A 681 3.34 -8.59 25.63
CA ASP A 681 3.28 -9.91 24.96
C ASP A 681 1.85 -10.35 24.64
N ASP A 682 0.90 -10.13 25.56
CA ASP A 682 -0.50 -10.52 25.34
C ASP A 682 -1.20 -9.59 24.34
N GLU A 683 -0.78 -8.33 24.28
CA GLU A 683 -1.36 -7.36 23.34
C GLU A 683 -0.83 -7.59 21.91
N ILE A 684 0.46 -7.84 21.74
CA ILE A 684 1.04 -8.04 20.40
C ILE A 684 0.51 -9.30 19.71
N ARG A 685 0.10 -10.32 20.46
CA ARG A 685 -0.55 -11.52 19.92
C ARG A 685 -1.91 -11.24 19.28
N LYS A 686 -2.49 -10.08 19.52
CA LYS A 686 -3.73 -9.62 18.91
C LYS A 686 -3.51 -8.91 17.58
N ALA A 687 -2.26 -8.70 17.17
CA ALA A 687 -1.94 -8.12 15.88
C ALA A 687 -2.40 -9.04 14.73
N GLY A 688 -2.92 -8.44 13.67
CA GLY A 688 -3.52 -9.15 12.55
C GLY A 688 -5.00 -9.47 12.76
N LEU A 689 -5.51 -10.43 11.99
CA LEU A 689 -6.94 -10.74 11.91
C LEU A 689 -7.50 -11.29 13.23
N THR A 690 -8.73 -10.88 13.54
CA THR A 690 -9.44 -11.25 14.76
C THR A 690 -10.79 -11.93 14.48
N GLY A 691 -11.41 -12.52 15.50
CA GLY A 691 -12.75 -13.13 15.40
C GLY A 691 -12.73 -14.57 14.95
N ASP A 692 -13.52 -14.93 13.94
CA ASP A 692 -13.71 -16.30 13.46
C ASP A 692 -12.37 -16.99 13.13
N PRO A 693 -12.13 -18.22 13.60
CA PRO A 693 -10.93 -18.98 13.29
C PRO A 693 -10.66 -19.13 11.79
N ALA A 694 -11.69 -19.37 10.98
CA ALA A 694 -11.53 -19.52 9.53
C ALA A 694 -11.07 -18.21 8.87
N TRP A 695 -11.49 -17.06 9.40
CA TRP A 695 -11.04 -15.75 8.96
C TRP A 695 -9.57 -15.51 9.33
N ARG A 696 -9.18 -15.81 10.57
CA ARG A 696 -7.80 -15.69 11.02
C ARG A 696 -6.82 -16.61 10.32
N GLU A 697 -7.27 -17.74 9.82
CA GLU A 697 -6.46 -18.69 9.05
C GLU A 697 -6.41 -18.35 7.55
N LEU A 698 -7.18 -17.37 7.08
CA LEU A 698 -7.23 -17.01 5.66
C LEU A 698 -5.86 -16.65 5.07
N PRO A 699 -5.01 -15.82 5.71
CA PRO A 699 -3.70 -15.46 5.17
C PRO A 699 -2.79 -16.67 4.90
N ARG A 700 -2.86 -17.71 5.72
CA ARG A 700 -2.05 -18.92 5.60
C ARG A 700 -2.35 -19.75 4.35
N LYS A 701 -3.47 -19.50 3.67
CA LYS A 701 -3.81 -20.14 2.39
C LYS A 701 -3.01 -19.56 1.21
N TYR A 702 -2.35 -18.44 1.42
CA TYR A 702 -1.62 -17.73 0.38
C TYR A 702 -0.13 -17.70 0.70
N THR A 703 0.68 -18.18 -0.24
CA THR A 703 2.14 -18.08 -0.13
C THR A 703 2.57 -16.72 -0.70
N PRO A 704 3.28 -15.90 0.08
CA PRO A 704 3.84 -14.64 -0.43
C PRO A 704 4.78 -14.90 -1.62
N ARG A 705 4.82 -13.97 -2.55
CA ARG A 705 5.73 -14.04 -3.70
C ARG A 705 7.19 -13.99 -3.21
N THR A 706 8.04 -14.75 -3.88
CA THR A 706 9.48 -14.69 -3.61
C THR A 706 10.04 -13.34 -4.08
N PRO A 707 10.84 -12.65 -3.23
CA PRO A 707 11.51 -11.43 -3.66
C PRO A 707 12.41 -11.67 -4.87
N THR A 708 12.45 -10.70 -5.78
CA THR A 708 13.27 -10.74 -7.00
C THR A 708 14.76 -10.91 -6.68
N ALA A 709 15.48 -11.61 -7.51
CA ALA A 709 16.93 -11.72 -7.41
C ALA A 709 17.60 -10.33 -7.55
N THR A 710 18.59 -10.07 -6.72
CA THR A 710 19.34 -8.80 -6.74
C THR A 710 20.66 -8.95 -7.47
N TRP A 711 21.14 -7.85 -8.00
CA TRP A 711 22.50 -7.72 -8.46
C TRP A 711 23.45 -7.78 -7.27
N THR A 712 24.43 -8.66 -7.32
CA THR A 712 25.49 -8.75 -6.31
C THR A 712 26.54 -7.65 -6.55
N SER A 713 27.38 -7.41 -5.54
CA SER A 713 28.52 -6.49 -5.70
C SER A 713 29.42 -6.90 -6.87
N ASP A 714 29.60 -8.22 -7.10
CA ASP A 714 30.39 -8.72 -8.22
C ASP A 714 29.69 -8.48 -9.57
N ASP A 715 28.36 -8.60 -9.63
CA ASP A 715 27.62 -8.26 -10.84
C ASP A 715 27.74 -6.76 -11.14
N LEU A 716 27.60 -5.91 -10.12
CA LEU A 716 27.75 -4.46 -10.23
C LEU A 716 29.17 -4.08 -10.62
N ALA A 717 30.19 -4.72 -10.05
CA ALA A 717 31.58 -4.50 -10.40
C ALA A 717 31.85 -4.81 -11.88
N LYS A 718 31.24 -5.86 -12.43
CA LYS A 718 31.37 -6.20 -13.85
C LYS A 718 30.73 -5.15 -14.76
N LEU A 719 29.60 -4.56 -14.36
CA LEU A 719 28.97 -3.47 -15.11
C LEU A 719 29.79 -2.16 -15.03
N VAL A 720 30.27 -1.86 -13.84
CA VAL A 720 31.00 -0.63 -13.52
C VAL A 720 32.44 -0.66 -14.03
N ALA A 721 33.07 -1.84 -14.15
CA ALA A 721 34.41 -1.97 -14.70
C ALA A 721 34.56 -1.47 -16.15
N PHE A 722 33.45 -1.28 -16.86
CA PHE A 722 33.45 -0.69 -18.20
C PHE A 722 33.33 0.84 -18.23
N ASP A 723 32.83 1.48 -17.15
CA ASP A 723 32.50 2.92 -17.18
C ASP A 723 33.26 3.79 -16.17
N LEU A 724 33.94 3.21 -15.20
CA LEU A 724 34.68 3.96 -14.18
C LEU A 724 36.19 3.82 -14.35
N ASP A 725 36.74 4.38 -15.41
CA ASP A 725 38.18 4.64 -15.46
C ASP A 725 38.49 5.92 -14.65
N PHE A 726 38.67 5.77 -13.34
CA PHE A 726 39.04 6.88 -12.46
C PHE A 726 40.32 7.61 -12.90
N ASN A 727 41.14 6.99 -13.74
CA ASN A 727 42.33 7.63 -14.26
C ASN A 727 42.02 8.75 -15.27
N LEU A 728 40.84 8.73 -15.89
CA LEU A 728 40.38 9.79 -16.78
C LEU A 728 39.76 10.99 -16.04
N MET A 729 39.47 10.84 -14.74
CA MET A 729 38.86 11.90 -13.95
C MET A 729 39.93 12.81 -13.32
N LYS A 730 39.61 14.07 -13.15
CA LYS A 730 40.47 15.04 -12.46
C LYS A 730 40.37 14.83 -10.95
N ASP A 731 41.44 15.12 -10.24
CA ASP A 731 41.43 15.15 -8.77
C ASP A 731 40.37 16.15 -8.26
N GLY A 732 39.53 15.73 -7.33
CA GLY A 732 38.40 16.52 -6.82
C GLY A 732 37.11 16.39 -7.60
N GLU A 733 37.12 15.70 -8.75
CA GLU A 733 35.91 15.42 -9.53
C GLU A 733 35.14 14.21 -8.96
N ALA A 734 33.86 14.39 -8.68
CA ALA A 734 32.99 13.29 -8.25
C ALA A 734 32.51 12.50 -9.46
N PRO A 735 32.61 11.16 -9.45
CA PRO A 735 32.00 10.33 -10.49
C PRO A 735 30.51 10.57 -10.57
N GLY A 736 29.95 10.66 -11.77
CA GLY A 736 28.52 10.89 -11.96
C GLY A 736 27.62 9.88 -11.25
N VAL A 737 28.15 8.66 -11.01
CA VAL A 737 27.48 7.57 -10.27
C VAL A 737 27.38 7.87 -8.76
N PHE A 738 28.26 8.73 -8.23
CA PHE A 738 28.37 9.04 -6.80
C PHE A 738 28.07 10.52 -6.51
N GLN A 739 27.42 11.24 -7.42
CA GLN A 739 26.96 12.58 -7.09
C GLN A 739 26.01 12.49 -5.90
N SER A 740 26.47 12.99 -4.75
CA SER A 740 25.62 13.10 -3.57
C SER A 740 24.42 13.95 -3.93
N SER A 741 23.24 13.52 -3.50
CA SER A 741 22.15 14.48 -3.40
C SER A 741 22.67 15.67 -2.58
N GLU A 742 22.43 16.89 -2.99
CA GLU A 742 22.82 18.13 -2.27
C GLU A 742 22.41 18.15 -0.78
N GLN A 743 21.73 17.10 -0.35
CA GLN A 743 21.14 16.97 0.97
C GLN A 743 22.06 16.36 2.04
N THR A 744 23.13 15.67 1.69
CA THR A 744 23.95 14.98 2.71
C THR A 744 25.28 15.66 3.02
N GLY A 745 25.76 16.58 2.20
CA GLY A 745 27.07 17.22 2.38
C GLY A 745 28.27 16.25 2.31
N ALA A 746 28.01 14.95 2.08
CA ALA A 746 29.02 13.93 1.89
C ALA A 746 29.22 13.74 0.39
N GLY A 747 30.24 14.32 -0.16
CA GLY A 747 30.67 14.09 -1.54
C GLY A 747 31.80 13.09 -1.59
N PHE A 748 31.75 12.21 -2.58
CA PHE A 748 32.92 11.41 -2.96
C PHE A 748 33.69 12.17 -4.05
N ALA A 749 34.99 12.26 -3.90
CA ALA A 749 35.84 12.87 -4.89
C ALA A 749 36.97 11.91 -5.29
N VAL A 750 37.39 11.99 -6.54
CA VAL A 750 38.54 11.23 -7.02
C VAL A 750 39.82 11.83 -6.39
N THR A 751 40.70 10.98 -5.91
CA THR A 751 41.98 11.35 -5.34
C THR A 751 43.09 10.43 -5.82
N SER A 752 44.29 10.98 -6.00
CA SER A 752 45.49 10.23 -6.31
C SER A 752 46.22 9.65 -5.09
N GLU A 753 45.78 10.00 -3.86
CA GLU A 753 46.46 9.58 -2.62
C GLU A 753 46.26 8.10 -2.25
N ILE A 754 45.18 7.49 -2.74
CA ILE A 754 44.86 6.10 -2.46
C ILE A 754 44.84 5.32 -3.77
N ALA A 755 45.71 4.33 -3.90
CA ALA A 755 45.70 3.45 -5.07
C ALA A 755 44.54 2.45 -4.98
N GLY A 756 43.64 2.49 -5.96
CA GLY A 756 42.55 1.52 -6.10
C GLY A 756 42.97 0.27 -6.87
N THR A 757 42.07 -0.70 -6.93
CA THR A 757 42.30 -1.96 -7.65
C THR A 757 42.35 -1.77 -9.18
N HIS A 758 41.94 -0.64 -9.70
CA HIS A 758 41.85 -0.34 -11.13
C HIS A 758 42.73 0.86 -11.59
N GLY A 759 43.68 1.28 -10.78
CA GLY A 759 44.59 2.37 -11.10
C GLY A 759 45.03 3.20 -9.89
N PRO A 760 45.83 4.26 -10.11
CA PRO A 760 46.36 5.10 -9.05
C PRO A 760 45.31 6.03 -8.40
N LYS A 761 44.11 6.15 -8.97
CA LYS A 761 43.02 6.95 -8.45
C LYS A 761 41.89 6.10 -7.89
N CYS A 762 41.30 6.53 -6.81
CA CYS A 762 40.14 5.88 -6.20
C CYS A 762 39.27 6.89 -5.45
N LEU A 763 38.12 6.46 -5.02
CA LEU A 763 37.20 7.27 -4.21
C LEU A 763 37.66 7.36 -2.76
N LYS A 764 37.60 8.57 -2.19
CA LYS A 764 37.71 8.84 -0.76
C LYS A 764 36.35 9.01 -0.13
#